data_64239c55c8228df273d3f2af08f0f98b
#
_entry.id   64239c55c8228df273d3f2af08f0f98b
#
_cell.length_a   1.000
_cell.length_b   1.000
_cell.length_c   1.000
_cell.angle_alpha   90.00
_cell.angle_beta   90.00
_cell.angle_gamma   90.00
#
_symmetry.space_group_name_H-M   'P 1'
#
loop_
_entity.id
_entity.type
_entity.pdbx_description
1 polymer ?
#
loop_
_entity_poly.entity_id
_entity_poly.type
_entity_poly.pdbx_seq_one_letter_code
_entity_poly.pdbx_strand_id
1 'polypeptide(L)'
;MLTYLLCAVPLGFCYSDQSSPQKTPERALAEQAAFQNALSGISDSVVRIEPSGLSVATLQGTRSTKQPTGASTGLVVGADGWILTTEFAVPSDIDEVVITLPPKKKTADNLASSPKRLVGRVTGRDLNRGLVLLKCEPTEPLTEPQFVSQEDVRPGEWALAVGRVWDLEEPSVAVGIISAVDRCWGRAIQTDAAVSPVNYGGPLLSIRGLVFGIIAPLPAETAGMTTGTELYDSGVGFAIPMYDIIPLIPRLKKGETLKPGLLGIGYSAQDPINGRPVVETVRAGSPAAKSGLQSGDLITQINGRPIQRIADIRHALTPKVAGDSLEITVQRIEGEASLSIRTVLSDKLPPWKRSMLGIVPVRQPLQTNGKGKVKGVVVDWTWPDSPAEKAGIQPQDVIIGAAIGSQLNADDFSLQPIASPHQLSGLLGGLTSNTDVVLEIRNSQNSRKIRLTTAPFPEKPLNSAPAFEPTNKSNPPPSVVKLEMPEIPEPSWALIPDQQDGTPAGVLVFFDEPSGALSEKSVTVWASGWREAVAQYNVAVLLIPSSDSDRWRQADLERVGKTISALTQRCKIDPTRIAFAGSKAGGTFAWMGANRFDTIARGVCLINATIPQRARIREASPDRFRWVLFGTTSTEKMTKEVSQQYQQTIKRLRDAGVPASQVPLGNDSTRASKLCQWVESLGVL
;
A
#
# COMPACT_ATOMS: atom_id res chain seq x y z
N MET A 1 -9.84 36.53 -68.45
CA MET A 1 -11.19 36.35 -68.89
C MET A 1 -11.45 34.85 -69.01
N LEU A 2 -11.99 34.22 -67.93
CA LEU A 2 -12.41 32.83 -68.03
C LEU A 2 -13.68 32.73 -67.18
N THR A 3 -14.77 32.51 -67.86
CA THR A 3 -16.14 32.48 -67.37
C THR A 3 -16.41 31.09 -66.78
N TYR A 4 -16.72 31.01 -65.48
CA TYR A 4 -17.19 29.78 -64.87
C TYR A 4 -18.72 29.67 -65.00
N LEU A 5 -19.14 28.60 -65.67
CA LEU A 5 -20.54 28.19 -65.83
C LEU A 5 -20.94 27.41 -64.57
N LEU A 6 -21.85 27.93 -63.75
CA LEU A 6 -22.46 27.19 -62.63
C LEU A 6 -23.62 26.35 -63.22
N CYS A 7 -23.45 25.03 -63.22
CA CYS A 7 -24.56 24.07 -63.33
C CYS A 7 -25.22 23.86 -61.99
N ALA A 8 -26.40 24.40 -61.76
CA ALA A 8 -27.26 24.10 -60.62
C ALA A 8 -27.98 22.76 -60.85
N VAL A 9 -27.64 21.75 -60.07
CA VAL A 9 -28.38 20.49 -59.99
C VAL A 9 -29.36 20.64 -58.82
N PRO A 10 -30.67 20.46 -58.99
CA PRO A 10 -31.62 20.47 -57.91
C PRO A 10 -31.50 19.16 -57.13
N LEU A 11 -30.93 19.22 -55.89
CA LEU A 11 -31.00 18.16 -54.92
C LEU A 11 -32.47 18.07 -54.44
N GLY A 12 -33.23 17.13 -55.00
CA GLY A 12 -34.49 16.70 -54.43
C GLY A 12 -34.26 16.03 -53.06
N PHE A 13 -34.57 16.75 -52.00
CA PHE A 13 -34.67 16.13 -50.68
C PHE A 13 -35.91 15.22 -50.70
N CYS A 14 -35.70 13.92 -50.88
CA CYS A 14 -36.66 12.92 -50.44
C CYS A 14 -36.67 12.96 -48.91
N TYR A 15 -37.60 13.66 -48.34
CA TYR A 15 -37.99 13.47 -46.94
C TYR A 15 -38.61 12.08 -46.84
N SER A 16 -37.80 11.08 -46.54
CA SER A 16 -38.31 9.82 -46.03
C SER A 16 -38.80 10.12 -44.61
N ASP A 17 -40.11 10.17 -44.48
CA ASP A 17 -40.83 10.16 -43.21
C ASP A 17 -40.48 8.83 -42.49
N GLN A 18 -39.29 8.79 -41.85
CA GLN A 18 -38.97 7.79 -40.85
C GLN A 18 -39.78 8.18 -39.62
N SER A 19 -41.07 7.82 -39.60
CA SER A 19 -41.83 7.68 -38.38
C SER A 19 -41.00 6.78 -37.46
N SER A 20 -40.19 7.41 -36.56
CA SER A 20 -39.67 6.71 -35.38
C SER A 20 -40.86 5.91 -34.82
N PRO A 21 -40.65 4.62 -34.46
CA PRO A 21 -41.75 3.86 -33.85
C PRO A 21 -42.20 4.63 -32.62
N GLN A 22 -43.30 5.33 -32.71
CA GLN A 22 -44.00 5.94 -31.57
C GLN A 22 -44.20 4.76 -30.60
N LYS A 23 -43.49 4.79 -29.46
CA LYS A 23 -43.77 3.89 -28.34
C LYS A 23 -45.26 4.04 -28.10
N THR A 24 -46.03 2.99 -28.37
CA THR A 24 -47.48 3.02 -28.16
C THR A 24 -47.72 3.51 -26.74
N PRO A 25 -48.62 4.45 -26.48
CA PRO A 25 -48.93 4.96 -25.14
C PRO A 25 -49.10 3.85 -24.10
N GLU A 26 -49.69 2.72 -24.50
CA GLU A 26 -49.87 1.53 -23.68
C GLU A 26 -48.55 0.91 -23.15
N ARG A 27 -47.48 0.87 -23.96
CA ARG A 27 -46.21 0.34 -23.52
C ARG A 27 -45.54 1.25 -22.50
N ALA A 28 -45.56 2.54 -22.70
CA ALA A 28 -45.02 3.53 -21.75
C ALA A 28 -45.77 3.49 -20.40
N LEU A 29 -47.08 3.33 -20.43
CA LEU A 29 -47.91 3.18 -19.23
C LEU A 29 -47.63 1.86 -18.51
N ALA A 30 -47.39 0.78 -19.23
CA ALA A 30 -47.03 -0.52 -18.65
C ALA A 30 -45.64 -0.48 -17.98
N GLU A 31 -44.67 0.18 -18.61
CA GLU A 31 -43.32 0.40 -18.01
C GLU A 31 -43.43 1.25 -16.74
N GLN A 32 -44.16 2.36 -16.77
CA GLN A 32 -44.40 3.20 -15.60
C GLN A 32 -45.09 2.42 -14.46
N ALA A 33 -46.10 1.64 -14.77
CA ALA A 33 -46.82 0.82 -13.78
C ALA A 33 -45.90 -0.24 -13.16
N ALA A 34 -44.98 -0.85 -13.94
CA ALA A 34 -44.03 -1.81 -13.44
C ALA A 34 -43.05 -1.17 -12.45
N PHE A 35 -42.53 0.04 -12.75
CA PHE A 35 -41.64 0.77 -11.81
C PHE A 35 -42.36 1.16 -10.52
N GLN A 36 -43.63 1.64 -10.64
CA GLN A 36 -44.46 2.00 -9.48
C GLN A 36 -44.77 0.78 -8.61
N ASN A 37 -45.05 -0.37 -9.21
CA ASN A 37 -45.29 -1.62 -8.50
C ASN A 37 -44.05 -2.11 -7.79
N ALA A 38 -42.87 -2.09 -8.44
CA ALA A 38 -41.60 -2.45 -7.84
C ALA A 38 -41.29 -1.56 -6.63
N LEU A 39 -41.46 -0.24 -6.78
CA LEU A 39 -41.23 0.73 -5.71
C LEU A 39 -42.20 0.54 -4.54
N SER A 40 -43.51 0.33 -4.83
CA SER A 40 -44.51 0.11 -3.78
C SER A 40 -44.27 -1.18 -3.00
N GLY A 41 -43.77 -2.23 -3.66
CA GLY A 41 -43.45 -3.52 -3.03
C GLY A 41 -42.28 -3.46 -2.06
N ILE A 42 -41.27 -2.60 -2.32
CA ILE A 42 -40.09 -2.46 -1.47
C ILE A 42 -40.24 -1.37 -0.40
N SER A 43 -41.21 -0.45 -0.56
CA SER A 43 -41.30 0.77 0.25
C SER A 43 -41.22 0.51 1.75
N ASP A 44 -41.91 -0.50 2.27
CA ASP A 44 -41.94 -0.82 3.69
C ASP A 44 -40.64 -1.40 4.25
N SER A 45 -39.72 -1.84 3.36
CA SER A 45 -38.41 -2.39 3.71
C SER A 45 -37.29 -1.34 3.66
N VAL A 46 -37.57 -0.14 3.12
CA VAL A 46 -36.58 0.94 2.98
C VAL A 46 -36.76 1.96 4.09
N VAL A 47 -35.73 2.18 4.88
CA VAL A 47 -35.76 3.04 6.07
C VAL A 47 -34.79 4.22 5.93
N ARG A 48 -35.06 5.28 6.68
CA ARG A 48 -34.15 6.42 6.80
C ARG A 48 -33.23 6.23 8.00
N ILE A 49 -31.94 6.50 7.81
CA ILE A 49 -30.89 6.42 8.85
C ILE A 49 -30.36 7.82 9.11
N GLU A 50 -30.33 8.22 10.38
CA GLU A 50 -29.75 9.50 10.83
C GLU A 50 -28.73 9.22 11.94
N PRO A 51 -27.51 9.77 11.88
CA PRO A 51 -26.56 9.68 12.98
C PRO A 51 -27.14 10.28 14.26
N SER A 52 -27.05 9.59 15.40
CA SER A 52 -27.46 10.12 16.70
C SER A 52 -26.34 10.95 17.28
N GLY A 53 -26.53 12.28 17.33
CA GLY A 53 -25.65 13.22 18.03
C GLY A 53 -24.73 14.04 17.14
N LEU A 54 -24.39 15.24 17.61
CA LEU A 54 -23.30 16.07 17.11
C LEU A 54 -22.00 15.42 17.50
N SER A 55 -21.20 14.95 16.53
CA SER A 55 -19.85 14.47 16.84
C SER A 55 -19.02 15.60 17.49
N VAL A 56 -18.24 15.25 18.52
CA VAL A 56 -17.35 16.19 19.23
C VAL A 56 -16.42 16.96 18.27
N ALA A 57 -16.12 16.40 17.11
CA ALA A 57 -15.34 17.03 16.05
C ALA A 57 -16.05 18.24 15.41
N THR A 58 -17.38 18.26 15.39
CA THR A 58 -18.17 19.39 14.87
C THR A 58 -18.13 20.60 15.83
N LEU A 59 -17.96 20.37 17.10
CA LEU A 59 -17.83 21.41 18.14
C LEU A 59 -16.44 22.09 18.12
N GLN A 60 -15.41 21.45 17.56
CA GLN A 60 -14.04 21.97 17.49
C GLN A 60 -13.69 22.65 16.16
N GLY A 61 -14.65 22.86 15.26
CA GLY A 61 -14.45 23.60 14.01
C GLY A 61 -13.60 22.92 12.94
N THR A 62 -13.12 21.71 13.17
CA THR A 62 -12.40 20.90 12.17
C THR A 62 -13.41 20.08 11.36
N ARG A 63 -13.95 20.66 10.30
CA ARG A 63 -14.74 19.92 9.30
C ARG A 63 -13.85 18.91 8.60
N SER A 64 -13.97 17.64 8.99
CA SER A 64 -13.51 16.54 8.13
C SER A 64 -14.44 16.47 6.92
N THR A 65 -13.92 16.64 5.72
CA THR A 65 -14.66 16.52 4.44
C THR A 65 -15.21 15.12 4.15
N LYS A 66 -15.10 14.20 5.11
CA LYS A 66 -15.49 12.78 4.98
C LYS A 66 -16.66 12.33 5.85
N GLN A 67 -17.28 13.22 6.64
CA GLN A 67 -18.41 12.83 7.47
C GLN A 67 -19.74 13.24 6.84
N PRO A 68 -20.70 12.29 6.70
CA PRO A 68 -22.05 12.64 6.28
C PRO A 68 -22.67 13.50 7.39
N THR A 69 -23.09 14.70 7.04
CA THR A 69 -23.82 15.61 7.93
C THR A 69 -25.33 15.43 7.81
N GLY A 70 -25.78 14.43 7.03
CA GLY A 70 -27.18 14.25 6.68
C GLY A 70 -27.70 12.82 6.83
N ALA A 71 -28.99 12.68 6.65
CA ALA A 71 -29.67 11.40 6.59
C ALA A 71 -29.22 10.56 5.38
N SER A 72 -29.26 9.24 5.51
CA SER A 72 -29.00 8.26 4.46
C SER A 72 -30.07 7.17 4.50
N THR A 73 -29.93 6.14 3.67
CA THR A 73 -30.90 5.07 3.54
C THR A 73 -30.40 3.77 4.15
N GLY A 74 -31.30 2.91 4.60
CA GLY A 74 -31.04 1.54 4.99
C GLY A 74 -32.09 0.59 4.45
N LEU A 75 -31.73 -0.70 4.38
CA LEU A 75 -32.60 -1.79 3.94
C LEU A 75 -32.83 -2.78 5.07
N VAL A 76 -34.10 -3.15 5.31
CA VAL A 76 -34.48 -4.23 6.23
C VAL A 76 -33.94 -5.56 5.67
N VAL A 77 -33.26 -6.34 6.49
CA VAL A 77 -32.74 -7.69 6.16
C VAL A 77 -33.09 -8.74 7.20
N GLY A 78 -34.03 -8.41 8.09
CA GLY A 78 -34.60 -9.31 9.07
C GLY A 78 -35.83 -8.73 9.74
N ALA A 79 -36.93 -9.46 9.78
CA ALA A 79 -38.21 -9.03 10.35
C ALA A 79 -38.11 -8.64 11.82
N ASP A 80 -37.13 -9.19 12.54
CA ASP A 80 -36.85 -8.90 13.93
C ASP A 80 -36.03 -7.61 14.14
N GLY A 81 -35.84 -6.78 13.09
CA GLY A 81 -35.22 -5.46 13.20
C GLY A 81 -33.76 -5.39 12.77
N TRP A 82 -33.29 -6.28 11.90
CA TRP A 82 -32.00 -6.17 11.26
C TRP A 82 -32.07 -5.25 10.05
N ILE A 83 -31.16 -4.27 10.01
CA ILE A 83 -31.11 -3.28 8.94
C ILE A 83 -29.67 -3.18 8.44
N LEU A 84 -29.51 -3.21 7.13
CA LEU A 84 -28.24 -3.06 6.46
C LEU A 84 -28.12 -1.64 5.88
N THR A 85 -26.95 -1.03 6.06
CA THR A 85 -26.60 0.27 5.49
C THR A 85 -25.10 0.31 5.18
N THR A 86 -24.56 1.49 4.84
CA THR A 86 -23.14 1.67 4.50
C THR A 86 -22.36 2.34 5.62
N GLU A 87 -21.04 2.17 5.61
CA GLU A 87 -20.12 2.89 6.48
C GLU A 87 -20.13 4.42 6.20
N PHE A 88 -20.55 4.82 5.00
CA PHE A 88 -20.82 6.23 4.69
C PHE A 88 -21.92 6.81 5.58
N ALA A 89 -23.02 6.08 5.79
CA ALA A 89 -24.12 6.49 6.65
C ALA A 89 -23.77 6.40 8.15
N VAL A 90 -22.94 5.39 8.54
CA VAL A 90 -22.59 5.09 9.92
C VAL A 90 -21.08 4.91 10.03
N PRO A 91 -20.30 6.02 10.09
CA PRO A 91 -18.85 5.98 10.27
C PRO A 91 -18.41 5.17 11.49
N SER A 92 -17.11 4.81 11.53
CA SER A 92 -16.55 3.88 12.52
C SER A 92 -16.59 4.39 13.97
N ASP A 93 -16.76 5.69 14.19
CA ASP A 93 -16.86 6.36 15.48
C ASP A 93 -18.32 6.49 15.98
N ILE A 94 -19.30 5.96 15.23
CA ILE A 94 -20.72 5.98 15.58
C ILE A 94 -21.21 4.57 15.86
N ASP A 95 -21.77 4.35 17.06
CA ASP A 95 -22.30 3.06 17.49
C ASP A 95 -23.85 3.04 17.54
N GLU A 96 -24.50 4.21 17.56
CA GLU A 96 -25.95 4.35 17.61
C GLU A 96 -26.46 5.34 16.56
N VAL A 97 -27.59 5.03 15.95
CA VAL A 97 -28.27 5.86 14.95
C VAL A 97 -29.77 5.93 15.24
N VAL A 98 -30.43 6.92 14.66
CA VAL A 98 -31.90 6.97 14.64
C VAL A 98 -32.38 6.36 13.31
N ILE A 99 -33.23 5.33 13.42
CA ILE A 99 -33.90 4.68 12.29
C ILE A 99 -35.33 5.18 12.26
N THR A 100 -35.72 5.78 11.14
CA THR A 100 -37.10 6.20 10.92
C THR A 100 -37.77 5.25 9.93
N LEU A 101 -38.78 4.53 10.40
CA LEU A 101 -39.61 3.63 9.58
C LEU A 101 -40.61 4.42 8.74
N PRO A 102 -40.97 3.92 7.53
CA PRO A 102 -42.01 4.53 6.74
C PRO A 102 -43.38 4.51 7.49
N PRO A 103 -44.22 5.51 7.31
CA PRO A 103 -45.58 5.48 7.84
C PRO A 103 -46.38 4.35 7.17
N LYS A 104 -47.20 3.67 7.94
CA LYS A 104 -48.12 2.66 7.36
C LYS A 104 -49.12 3.32 6.40
N LYS A 105 -49.34 2.70 5.24
CA LYS A 105 -50.28 3.18 4.24
C LYS A 105 -51.64 3.39 4.87
N LYS A 106 -52.30 4.52 4.53
CA LYS A 106 -53.68 4.82 4.96
C LYS A 106 -54.62 3.74 4.42
N THR A 107 -55.29 3.03 5.32
CA THR A 107 -56.46 2.23 5.00
C THR A 107 -57.70 3.05 5.37
N ALA A 108 -58.86 2.73 4.77
CA ALA A 108 -60.12 3.50 4.94
C ALA A 108 -60.50 3.74 6.42
N ASP A 109 -59.99 2.89 7.33
CA ASP A 109 -60.29 2.90 8.77
C ASP A 109 -59.16 3.45 9.66
N ASN A 110 -57.98 3.82 9.11
CA ASN A 110 -56.86 4.30 9.89
C ASN A 110 -56.33 5.65 9.38
N LEU A 111 -56.34 6.66 10.27
CA LEU A 111 -55.58 7.90 10.10
C LEU A 111 -54.08 7.59 9.95
N ALA A 112 -53.40 8.36 9.08
CA ALA A 112 -51.96 8.21 8.88
C ALA A 112 -51.23 8.18 10.22
N SER A 113 -50.51 7.09 10.50
CA SER A 113 -49.67 7.00 11.70
C SER A 113 -48.41 7.87 11.50
N SER A 114 -48.03 8.60 12.56
CA SER A 114 -46.74 9.33 12.57
C SER A 114 -45.57 8.37 12.30
N PRO A 115 -44.52 8.82 11.58
CA PRO A 115 -43.36 8.01 11.34
C PRO A 115 -42.77 7.51 12.66
N LYS A 116 -42.46 6.21 12.73
CA LYS A 116 -41.93 5.58 13.94
C LYS A 116 -40.43 5.69 13.96
N ARG A 117 -39.89 6.28 15.03
CA ARG A 117 -38.45 6.40 15.25
C ARG A 117 -37.96 5.36 16.22
N LEU A 118 -36.89 4.64 15.86
CA LEU A 118 -36.25 3.59 16.67
C LEU A 118 -34.76 3.92 16.83
N VAL A 119 -34.18 3.45 17.91
CA VAL A 119 -32.72 3.47 18.07
C VAL A 119 -32.15 2.23 17.41
N GLY A 120 -31.25 2.43 16.47
CA GLY A 120 -30.47 1.35 15.85
C GLY A 120 -29.08 1.31 16.43
N ARG A 121 -28.64 0.12 16.85
CA ARG A 121 -27.28 -0.11 17.35
C ARG A 121 -26.44 -0.86 16.33
N VAL A 122 -25.19 -0.44 16.16
CA VAL A 122 -24.25 -1.14 15.31
C VAL A 122 -23.93 -2.49 15.94
N THR A 123 -24.17 -3.57 15.18
CA THR A 123 -23.85 -4.92 15.61
C THR A 123 -22.60 -5.44 14.90
N GLY A 124 -22.52 -5.31 13.57
CA GLY A 124 -21.37 -5.79 12.80
C GLY A 124 -21.01 -4.84 11.68
N ARG A 125 -19.75 -4.91 11.24
CA ARG A 125 -19.22 -4.10 10.12
C ARG A 125 -18.53 -4.99 9.11
N ASP A 126 -18.75 -4.74 7.82
CA ASP A 126 -17.95 -5.31 6.73
C ASP A 126 -17.06 -4.22 6.13
N LEU A 127 -15.83 -4.14 6.61
CA LEU A 127 -14.84 -3.16 6.15
C LEU A 127 -14.33 -3.44 4.72
N ASN A 128 -14.54 -4.65 4.21
CA ASN A 128 -14.17 -5.00 2.84
C ASN A 128 -15.14 -4.39 1.82
N ARG A 129 -16.41 -4.27 2.20
CA ARG A 129 -17.48 -3.74 1.34
C ARG A 129 -18.00 -2.38 1.79
N GLY A 130 -17.60 -1.89 2.97
CA GLY A 130 -18.11 -0.66 3.55
C GLY A 130 -19.57 -0.75 3.99
N LEU A 131 -19.98 -1.90 4.55
CA LEU A 131 -21.34 -2.15 5.02
C LEU A 131 -21.39 -2.19 6.56
N VAL A 132 -22.55 -1.82 7.08
CA VAL A 132 -22.85 -1.84 8.51
C VAL A 132 -24.18 -2.52 8.76
N LEU A 133 -24.21 -3.50 9.68
CA LEU A 133 -25.42 -4.14 10.15
C LEU A 133 -25.87 -3.50 11.46
N LEU A 134 -27.11 -3.04 11.47
CA LEU A 134 -27.77 -2.43 12.61
C LEU A 134 -28.82 -3.37 13.19
N LYS A 135 -29.03 -3.29 14.50
CA LYS A 135 -30.15 -3.93 15.20
C LYS A 135 -31.02 -2.88 15.85
N CYS A 136 -32.31 -2.94 15.61
CA CYS A 136 -33.31 -2.17 16.37
C CYS A 136 -34.38 -3.10 16.93
N GLU A 137 -35.22 -2.58 17.83
CA GLU A 137 -36.32 -3.32 18.47
C GLU A 137 -37.67 -2.80 17.94
N PRO A 138 -38.16 -3.32 16.83
CA PRO A 138 -39.48 -2.93 16.31
C PRO A 138 -40.58 -3.57 17.16
N THR A 139 -41.71 -2.86 17.33
CA THR A 139 -42.87 -3.38 18.06
C THR A 139 -43.68 -4.39 17.25
N GLU A 140 -43.50 -4.42 15.94
CA GLU A 140 -44.12 -5.32 14.99
C GLU A 140 -43.07 -5.81 13.99
N PRO A 141 -43.20 -7.03 13.45
CA PRO A 141 -42.26 -7.54 12.47
C PRO A 141 -42.13 -6.58 11.26
N LEU A 142 -40.88 -6.34 10.84
CA LEU A 142 -40.58 -5.53 9.66
C LEU A 142 -40.78 -6.37 8.38
N THR A 143 -41.06 -5.69 7.27
CA THR A 143 -41.20 -6.34 5.97
C THR A 143 -39.82 -6.66 5.39
N GLU A 144 -39.52 -7.93 5.16
CA GLU A 144 -38.30 -8.37 4.49
C GLU A 144 -38.48 -8.34 2.96
N PRO A 145 -37.49 -7.80 2.22
CA PRO A 145 -37.52 -7.84 0.76
C PRO A 145 -37.09 -9.21 0.24
N GLN A 146 -37.41 -9.48 -1.03
CA GLN A 146 -36.89 -10.62 -1.77
C GLN A 146 -35.63 -10.23 -2.56
N PHE A 147 -34.72 -11.20 -2.76
CA PHE A 147 -33.42 -10.99 -3.38
C PHE A 147 -33.31 -11.72 -4.71
N VAL A 148 -32.54 -11.16 -5.65
CA VAL A 148 -32.22 -11.79 -6.93
C VAL A 148 -31.12 -12.83 -6.70
N SER A 149 -31.23 -14.00 -7.38
CA SER A 149 -30.15 -14.98 -7.40
C SER A 149 -28.98 -14.51 -8.27
N GLN A 150 -27.75 -14.99 -8.00
CA GLN A 150 -26.58 -14.59 -8.78
C GLN A 150 -26.73 -14.85 -10.28
N GLU A 151 -27.37 -15.95 -10.64
CA GLU A 151 -27.56 -16.40 -12.04
C GLU A 151 -28.51 -15.49 -12.83
N ASP A 152 -29.37 -14.76 -12.13
CA ASP A 152 -30.37 -13.87 -12.72
C ASP A 152 -29.89 -12.41 -12.82
N VAL A 153 -28.67 -12.09 -12.39
CA VAL A 153 -28.13 -10.71 -12.50
C VAL A 153 -27.38 -10.59 -13.82
N ARG A 154 -27.95 -9.79 -14.76
CA ARG A 154 -27.37 -9.66 -16.12
C ARG A 154 -27.28 -8.21 -16.56
N PRO A 155 -26.23 -7.82 -17.29
CA PRO A 155 -26.17 -6.52 -17.93
C PRO A 155 -27.36 -6.30 -18.90
N GLY A 156 -27.88 -5.08 -18.90
CA GLY A 156 -29.04 -4.68 -19.71
C GLY A 156 -30.39 -4.82 -18.99
N GLU A 157 -30.45 -5.41 -17.79
CA GLU A 157 -31.68 -5.43 -16.99
C GLU A 157 -31.99 -4.07 -16.39
N TRP A 158 -33.28 -3.73 -16.31
CA TRP A 158 -33.73 -2.54 -15.61
C TRP A 158 -33.33 -2.55 -14.15
N ALA A 159 -32.76 -1.42 -13.69
CA ALA A 159 -32.27 -1.23 -12.34
C ALA A 159 -32.86 0.07 -11.75
N LEU A 160 -33.46 -0.02 -10.58
CA LEU A 160 -34.03 1.10 -9.86
C LEU A 160 -33.22 1.35 -8.59
N ALA A 161 -32.56 2.50 -8.52
CA ALA A 161 -31.84 2.95 -7.35
C ALA A 161 -32.81 3.67 -6.40
N VAL A 162 -33.04 3.11 -5.20
CA VAL A 162 -34.01 3.61 -4.25
C VAL A 162 -33.35 4.25 -3.04
N GLY A 163 -33.90 5.38 -2.58
CA GLY A 163 -33.46 6.08 -1.39
C GLY A 163 -34.62 6.66 -0.59
N ARG A 164 -34.48 6.78 0.74
CA ARG A 164 -35.50 7.38 1.62
C ARG A 164 -34.84 8.37 2.57
N VAL A 165 -34.78 9.63 2.14
CA VAL A 165 -34.15 10.70 2.94
C VAL A 165 -35.06 11.90 3.08
N TRP A 166 -35.63 12.41 1.97
CA TRP A 166 -36.39 13.66 1.94
C TRP A 166 -37.84 13.45 2.34
N ASP A 167 -38.48 12.45 1.73
CA ASP A 167 -39.86 12.08 1.99
C ASP A 167 -39.92 10.72 2.70
N LEU A 168 -40.73 10.65 3.77
CA LEU A 168 -40.90 9.42 4.54
C LEU A 168 -42.08 8.59 3.99
N GLU A 169 -43.04 9.21 3.27
CA GLU A 169 -44.17 8.50 2.65
C GLU A 169 -43.74 7.82 1.36
N GLU A 170 -43.01 8.54 0.50
CA GLU A 170 -42.59 8.03 -0.80
C GLU A 170 -41.03 8.03 -0.91
N PRO A 171 -40.42 6.87 -1.17
CA PRO A 171 -39.00 6.80 -1.44
C PRO A 171 -38.67 7.42 -2.81
N SER A 172 -37.53 8.08 -2.92
CA SER A 172 -37.00 8.54 -4.21
C SER A 172 -36.48 7.36 -5.04
N VAL A 173 -36.64 7.45 -6.36
CA VAL A 173 -36.17 6.43 -7.30
C VAL A 173 -35.46 7.08 -8.49
N ALA A 174 -34.34 6.49 -8.88
CA ALA A 174 -33.66 6.75 -10.14
C ALA A 174 -33.67 5.46 -10.97
N VAL A 175 -34.03 5.57 -12.26
CA VAL A 175 -34.12 4.43 -13.16
C VAL A 175 -32.93 4.39 -14.08
N GLY A 176 -32.37 3.21 -14.29
CA GLY A 176 -31.30 2.91 -15.21
C GLY A 176 -31.26 1.42 -15.53
N ILE A 177 -30.11 0.91 -15.88
CA ILE A 177 -29.87 -0.52 -16.15
C ILE A 177 -28.68 -1.03 -15.36
N ILE A 178 -28.56 -2.34 -15.28
CA ILE A 178 -27.30 -2.97 -14.91
C ILE A 178 -26.33 -2.80 -16.09
N SER A 179 -25.30 -1.98 -15.92
CA SER A 179 -24.29 -1.70 -16.95
C SER A 179 -23.24 -2.80 -17.03
N ALA A 180 -22.88 -3.40 -15.87
CA ALA A 180 -21.91 -4.48 -15.78
C ALA A 180 -21.98 -5.19 -14.43
N VAL A 181 -21.45 -6.40 -14.38
CA VAL A 181 -21.24 -7.20 -13.17
C VAL A 181 -19.74 -7.34 -12.87
N ASP A 182 -19.40 -7.87 -11.69
CA ASP A 182 -18.01 -8.14 -11.25
C ASP A 182 -17.09 -6.90 -11.29
N ARG A 183 -17.62 -5.69 -11.13
CA ARG A 183 -16.82 -4.46 -11.00
C ARG A 183 -16.12 -4.35 -9.65
N CYS A 184 -15.17 -3.42 -9.54
CA CYS A 184 -14.37 -3.24 -8.32
C CYS A 184 -13.72 -4.55 -7.86
N TRP A 185 -13.14 -5.30 -8.81
CA TRP A 185 -12.50 -6.60 -8.58
C TRP A 185 -13.47 -7.65 -8.01
N GLY A 186 -14.67 -7.75 -8.59
CA GLY A 186 -15.66 -8.76 -8.22
C GLY A 186 -16.57 -8.39 -7.05
N ARG A 187 -16.52 -7.13 -6.54
CA ARG A 187 -17.34 -6.70 -5.39
C ARG A 187 -18.63 -6.00 -5.75
N ALA A 188 -18.81 -5.58 -7.00
CA ALA A 188 -19.92 -4.68 -7.35
C ALA A 188 -20.60 -4.98 -8.66
N ILE A 189 -21.89 -4.68 -8.67
CA ILE A 189 -22.72 -4.45 -9.85
C ILE A 189 -22.62 -2.97 -10.19
N GLN A 190 -22.39 -2.62 -11.46
CA GLN A 190 -22.41 -1.26 -11.97
C GLN A 190 -23.78 -0.95 -12.58
N THR A 191 -24.31 0.23 -12.30
CA THR A 191 -25.54 0.78 -12.90
C THR A 191 -25.29 2.19 -13.42
N ASP A 192 -26.06 2.62 -14.41
CA ASP A 192 -26.13 3.99 -14.90
C ASP A 192 -27.29 4.77 -14.28
N ALA A 193 -28.10 4.15 -13.42
CA ALA A 193 -29.07 4.87 -12.60
C ALA A 193 -28.37 5.98 -11.82
N ALA A 194 -28.93 7.19 -11.82
CA ALA A 194 -28.37 8.33 -11.10
C ALA A 194 -28.33 8.06 -9.59
N VAL A 195 -27.14 7.85 -9.04
CA VAL A 195 -26.91 7.54 -7.61
C VAL A 195 -26.35 8.75 -6.90
N SER A 196 -26.85 8.99 -5.70
CA SER A 196 -26.42 10.09 -4.84
C SER A 196 -26.27 9.60 -3.40
N PRO A 197 -25.68 10.40 -2.50
CA PRO A 197 -25.59 10.06 -1.08
C PRO A 197 -26.90 9.65 -0.41
N VAL A 198 -28.03 10.12 -0.93
CA VAL A 198 -29.37 9.73 -0.41
C VAL A 198 -29.73 8.27 -0.71
N ASN A 199 -29.14 7.68 -1.75
CA ASN A 199 -29.36 6.28 -2.12
C ASN A 199 -28.37 5.32 -1.41
N TYR A 200 -27.28 5.82 -0.83
CA TYR A 200 -26.30 4.95 -0.18
C TYR A 200 -26.90 4.20 1.01
N GLY A 201 -26.74 2.89 1.02
CA GLY A 201 -27.39 1.98 1.96
C GLY A 201 -28.78 1.51 1.53
N GLY A 202 -29.35 2.13 0.49
CA GLY A 202 -30.60 1.72 -0.12
C GLY A 202 -30.43 0.60 -1.15
N PRO A 203 -31.55 -0.04 -1.57
CA PRO A 203 -31.50 -1.13 -2.54
C PRO A 203 -31.37 -0.64 -3.98
N LEU A 204 -30.64 -1.43 -4.79
CA LEU A 204 -30.77 -1.46 -6.24
C LEU A 204 -31.75 -2.59 -6.58
N LEU A 205 -32.87 -2.27 -7.24
CA LEU A 205 -33.97 -3.19 -7.52
C LEU A 205 -34.04 -3.59 -8.98
N SER A 206 -34.55 -4.77 -9.24
CA SER A 206 -35.08 -5.15 -10.54
C SER A 206 -36.47 -4.54 -10.77
N ILE A 207 -36.93 -4.50 -12.02
CA ILE A 207 -38.30 -4.09 -12.38
C ILE A 207 -39.37 -4.98 -11.72
N ARG A 208 -39.01 -6.16 -11.23
CA ARG A 208 -39.91 -7.08 -10.52
C ARG A 208 -39.96 -6.80 -9.00
N GLY A 209 -39.23 -5.78 -8.50
CA GLY A 209 -39.17 -5.45 -7.08
C GLY A 209 -38.20 -6.32 -6.25
N LEU A 210 -37.39 -7.15 -6.90
CA LEU A 210 -36.36 -7.96 -6.22
C LEU A 210 -35.08 -7.16 -6.07
N VAL A 211 -34.38 -7.30 -4.94
CA VAL A 211 -33.15 -6.57 -4.65
C VAL A 211 -31.94 -7.25 -5.29
N PHE A 212 -31.23 -6.52 -6.16
CA PHE A 212 -29.93 -6.93 -6.69
C PHE A 212 -28.81 -6.75 -5.67
N GLY A 213 -28.78 -5.62 -4.98
CA GLY A 213 -27.71 -5.26 -4.06
C GLY A 213 -27.95 -3.99 -3.27
N ILE A 214 -26.99 -3.63 -2.44
CA ILE A 214 -26.96 -2.40 -1.64
C ILE A 214 -26.11 -1.36 -2.34
N ILE A 215 -26.68 -0.19 -2.61
CA ILE A 215 -25.97 0.93 -3.23
C ILE A 215 -24.92 1.47 -2.27
N ALA A 216 -23.67 1.55 -2.72
CA ALA A 216 -22.55 1.96 -1.90
C ALA A 216 -21.52 2.81 -2.69
N PRO A 217 -20.86 3.79 -2.04
CA PRO A 217 -19.81 4.59 -2.65
C PRO A 217 -18.50 3.78 -2.72
N LEU A 218 -18.41 2.84 -3.66
CA LEU A 218 -17.20 2.08 -3.88
C LEU A 218 -16.24 2.85 -4.79
N PRO A 219 -14.94 2.99 -4.42
CA PRO A 219 -13.96 3.58 -5.30
C PRO A 219 -13.74 2.67 -6.51
N ALA A 220 -13.91 3.21 -7.70
CA ALA A 220 -13.30 2.62 -8.88
C ALA A 220 -11.79 2.77 -8.71
N GLU A 221 -11.04 1.68 -8.55
CA GLU A 221 -9.58 1.67 -8.30
C GLU A 221 -8.77 2.21 -9.49
N THR A 222 -9.22 3.30 -10.10
CA THR A 222 -8.59 4.00 -11.20
C THR A 222 -8.12 5.37 -10.73
N ALA A 223 -6.83 5.61 -10.85
CA ALA A 223 -6.20 6.95 -10.86
C ALA A 223 -6.66 7.91 -9.75
N GLY A 224 -6.38 7.58 -8.49
CA GLY A 224 -6.45 8.56 -7.39
C GLY A 224 -7.80 8.71 -6.70
N MET A 225 -8.83 7.98 -7.07
CA MET A 225 -10.11 7.94 -6.35
C MET A 225 -9.95 7.19 -5.01
N THR A 226 -10.32 7.84 -3.91
CA THR A 226 -10.11 7.28 -2.57
C THR A 226 -11.40 6.86 -1.87
N THR A 227 -12.55 7.43 -2.25
CA THR A 227 -13.81 7.28 -1.49
C THR A 227 -15.00 6.80 -2.32
N GLY A 228 -14.92 6.82 -3.66
CA GLY A 228 -16.04 6.52 -4.55
C GLY A 228 -17.13 7.60 -4.60
N THR A 229 -17.10 8.56 -3.70
CA THR A 229 -18.01 9.72 -3.71
C THR A 229 -17.68 10.72 -4.82
N GLU A 230 -16.49 10.64 -5.38
CA GLU A 230 -16.06 11.42 -6.55
C GLU A 230 -16.85 11.06 -7.82
N LEU A 231 -17.54 9.92 -7.84
CA LEU A 231 -18.41 9.49 -8.94
C LEU A 231 -19.84 10.03 -8.84
N TYR A 232 -20.14 10.84 -7.84
CA TYR A 232 -21.44 11.46 -7.70
C TYR A 232 -21.84 12.19 -9.00
N ASP A 233 -23.07 11.91 -9.47
CA ASP A 233 -23.66 12.49 -10.69
C ASP A 233 -22.88 12.23 -12.00
N SER A 234 -21.96 11.24 -11.99
CA SER A 234 -21.19 10.86 -13.18
C SER A 234 -21.91 9.88 -14.11
N GLY A 235 -23.11 9.40 -13.75
CA GLY A 235 -23.76 8.29 -14.44
C GLY A 235 -23.12 6.93 -14.17
N VAL A 236 -22.30 6.81 -13.13
CA VAL A 236 -21.68 5.54 -12.69
C VAL A 236 -22.03 5.30 -11.24
N GLY A 237 -22.91 4.35 -10.99
CA GLY A 237 -23.28 3.88 -9.66
C GLY A 237 -22.81 2.44 -9.41
N PHE A 238 -22.59 2.10 -8.14
CA PHE A 238 -22.24 0.76 -7.72
C PHE A 238 -23.17 0.24 -6.64
N ALA A 239 -23.49 -1.06 -6.73
CA ALA A 239 -24.21 -1.78 -5.69
C ALA A 239 -23.46 -3.06 -5.32
N ILE A 240 -23.38 -3.37 -4.03
CA ILE A 240 -22.81 -4.62 -3.52
C ILE A 240 -23.88 -5.70 -3.65
N PRO A 241 -23.61 -6.82 -4.36
CA PRO A 241 -24.60 -7.85 -4.62
C PRO A 241 -25.13 -8.51 -3.34
N MET A 242 -26.45 -8.73 -3.25
CA MET A 242 -27.04 -9.42 -2.09
C MET A 242 -26.56 -10.87 -1.96
N TYR A 243 -26.29 -11.57 -3.06
CA TYR A 243 -25.79 -12.93 -3.02
C TYR A 243 -24.39 -13.05 -2.36
N ASP A 244 -23.61 -11.95 -2.34
CA ASP A 244 -22.33 -11.88 -1.59
C ASP A 244 -22.53 -11.46 -0.13
N ILE A 245 -23.59 -10.73 0.18
CA ILE A 245 -23.87 -10.21 1.52
C ILE A 245 -24.56 -11.26 2.40
N ILE A 246 -25.57 -11.95 1.86
CA ILE A 246 -26.42 -12.90 2.61
C ILE A 246 -25.60 -13.94 3.38
N PRO A 247 -24.55 -14.57 2.81
CA PRO A 247 -23.71 -15.52 3.53
C PRO A 247 -22.94 -14.92 4.71
N LEU A 248 -22.75 -13.60 4.73
CA LEU A 248 -22.00 -12.88 5.77
C LEU A 248 -22.89 -12.36 6.91
N ILE A 249 -24.22 -12.26 6.69
CA ILE A 249 -25.16 -11.75 7.70
C ILE A 249 -25.04 -12.52 9.03
N PRO A 250 -24.93 -13.86 9.08
CA PRO A 250 -24.77 -14.58 10.36
C PRO A 250 -23.52 -14.18 11.15
N ARG A 251 -22.42 -13.84 10.47
CA ARG A 251 -21.18 -13.37 11.10
C ARG A 251 -21.35 -11.95 11.64
N LEU A 252 -21.97 -11.06 10.85
CA LEU A 252 -22.28 -9.68 11.24
C LEU A 252 -23.24 -9.65 12.44
N LYS A 253 -24.25 -10.54 12.49
CA LYS A 253 -25.18 -10.70 13.62
C LYS A 253 -24.48 -11.09 14.93
N LYS A 254 -23.34 -11.80 14.85
CA LYS A 254 -22.50 -12.15 16.01
C LYS A 254 -21.59 -11.01 16.48
N GLY A 255 -21.63 -9.84 15.86
CA GLY A 255 -20.81 -8.70 16.21
C GLY A 255 -19.42 -8.71 15.58
N GLU A 256 -19.18 -9.53 14.53
CA GLU A 256 -17.88 -9.55 13.88
C GLU A 256 -17.65 -8.28 13.04
N THR A 257 -16.40 -7.81 13.06
CA THR A 257 -15.89 -6.83 12.09
C THR A 257 -15.13 -7.57 11.01
N LEU A 258 -15.75 -7.72 9.84
CA LEU A 258 -15.18 -8.41 8.70
C LEU A 258 -14.14 -7.52 8.02
N LYS A 259 -12.93 -8.04 7.83
CA LYS A 259 -11.83 -7.36 7.17
C LYS A 259 -11.47 -8.09 5.88
N PRO A 260 -10.81 -7.41 4.90
CA PRO A 260 -10.32 -8.07 3.71
C PRO A 260 -9.49 -9.31 4.05
N GLY A 261 -9.71 -10.39 3.32
CA GLY A 261 -8.97 -11.62 3.47
C GLY A 261 -7.62 -11.55 2.74
N LEU A 262 -6.54 -11.81 3.46
CA LEU A 262 -5.17 -11.71 2.95
C LEU A 262 -4.57 -13.12 2.80
N LEU A 263 -4.01 -13.42 1.61
CA LEU A 263 -3.35 -14.67 1.30
C LEU A 263 -1.83 -14.61 1.52
N GLY A 264 -1.20 -13.50 1.14
CA GLY A 264 0.24 -13.28 1.33
C GLY A 264 1.12 -13.79 0.21
N ILE A 265 0.69 -13.61 -1.04
CA ILE A 265 1.47 -13.84 -2.25
C ILE A 265 1.74 -12.53 -2.99
N GLY A 266 2.85 -12.49 -3.73
CA GLY A 266 3.19 -11.40 -4.63
C GLY A 266 3.34 -11.90 -6.06
N TYR A 267 3.08 -11.00 -7.02
CA TYR A 267 3.16 -11.26 -8.46
C TYR A 267 4.13 -10.30 -9.14
N SER A 268 4.45 -10.56 -10.41
CA SER A 268 5.26 -9.67 -11.22
C SER A 268 4.69 -8.25 -11.30
N ALA A 269 5.54 -7.28 -11.07
CA ALA A 269 5.19 -5.86 -11.20
C ALA A 269 5.18 -5.39 -12.67
N GLN A 270 5.70 -6.19 -13.61
CA GLN A 270 5.81 -5.79 -15.03
C GLN A 270 4.45 -5.70 -15.72
N ASP A 271 3.55 -6.65 -15.46
CA ASP A 271 2.16 -6.60 -15.93
C ASP A 271 1.21 -7.08 -14.81
N PRO A 272 0.76 -6.18 -13.94
CA PRO A 272 -0.09 -6.55 -12.80
C PRO A 272 -1.53 -6.90 -13.17
N ILE A 273 -1.89 -6.84 -14.44
CA ILE A 273 -3.24 -7.14 -14.93
C ILE A 273 -3.25 -8.40 -15.77
N ASN A 274 -2.51 -8.41 -16.90
CA ASN A 274 -2.54 -9.50 -17.88
C ASN A 274 -1.39 -10.49 -17.72
N GLY A 275 -0.45 -10.24 -16.79
CA GLY A 275 0.66 -11.13 -16.52
C GLY A 275 0.22 -12.54 -16.18
N ARG A 276 1.08 -13.53 -16.44
CA ARG A 276 0.84 -14.94 -16.06
C ARG A 276 0.64 -15.03 -14.54
N PRO A 277 -0.31 -15.84 -14.06
CA PRO A 277 -0.64 -15.97 -12.64
C PRO A 277 0.37 -16.84 -11.87
N VAL A 278 1.67 -16.50 -12.00
CA VAL A 278 2.77 -17.16 -11.32
C VAL A 278 3.04 -16.44 -10.00
N VAL A 279 3.14 -17.19 -8.93
CA VAL A 279 3.54 -16.70 -7.62
C VAL A 279 5.02 -16.33 -7.65
N GLU A 280 5.37 -15.06 -7.57
CA GLU A 280 6.77 -14.63 -7.46
C GLU A 280 7.30 -14.75 -6.03
N THR A 281 6.50 -14.33 -5.06
CA THR A 281 6.90 -14.36 -3.65
C THR A 281 5.79 -14.88 -2.76
N VAL A 282 6.17 -15.60 -1.71
CA VAL A 282 5.27 -16.05 -0.66
C VAL A 282 5.75 -15.47 0.67
N ARG A 283 4.89 -14.68 1.30
CA ARG A 283 5.22 -14.01 2.55
C ARG A 283 5.32 -15.01 3.70
N ALA A 284 6.45 -15.02 4.41
CA ALA A 284 6.66 -15.96 5.51
C ALA A 284 5.59 -15.83 6.59
N GLY A 285 5.11 -16.97 7.09
CA GLY A 285 4.07 -17.06 8.10
C GLY A 285 2.67 -16.64 7.63
N SER A 286 2.51 -16.29 6.35
CA SER A 286 1.21 -16.02 5.73
C SER A 286 0.37 -17.29 5.57
N PRO A 287 -0.95 -17.16 5.31
CA PRO A 287 -1.77 -18.29 4.90
C PRO A 287 -1.18 -19.10 3.73
N ALA A 288 -0.67 -18.40 2.70
CA ALA A 288 -0.01 -19.04 1.57
C ALA A 288 1.20 -19.90 1.98
N ALA A 289 2.10 -19.35 2.81
CA ALA A 289 3.26 -20.08 3.31
C ALA A 289 2.87 -21.30 4.14
N LYS A 290 1.88 -21.14 5.04
CA LYS A 290 1.40 -22.22 5.90
C LYS A 290 0.72 -23.35 5.14
N SER A 291 0.10 -23.03 4.01
CA SER A 291 -0.57 -24.01 3.14
C SER A 291 0.37 -24.70 2.15
N GLY A 292 1.64 -24.28 2.08
CA GLY A 292 2.63 -24.89 1.21
C GLY A 292 2.68 -24.33 -0.22
N LEU A 293 2.06 -23.16 -0.46
CA LEU A 293 2.31 -22.40 -1.69
C LEU A 293 3.77 -21.95 -1.75
N GLN A 294 4.35 -22.02 -2.95
CA GLN A 294 5.76 -21.71 -3.18
C GLN A 294 5.92 -20.66 -4.30
N SER A 295 7.06 -19.99 -4.30
CA SER A 295 7.48 -19.19 -5.44
C SER A 295 7.66 -20.09 -6.67
N GLY A 296 7.20 -19.67 -7.83
CA GLY A 296 7.17 -20.44 -9.07
C GLY A 296 5.86 -21.19 -9.32
N ASP A 297 4.98 -21.37 -8.33
CA ASP A 297 3.68 -22.00 -8.53
C ASP A 297 2.82 -21.21 -9.53
N LEU A 298 2.33 -21.85 -10.58
CA LEU A 298 1.34 -21.32 -11.51
C LEU A 298 -0.06 -21.60 -10.98
N ILE A 299 -0.81 -20.56 -10.60
CA ILE A 299 -2.19 -20.72 -10.14
C ILE A 299 -3.10 -20.96 -11.34
N THR A 300 -3.80 -22.08 -11.38
CA THR A 300 -4.69 -22.47 -12.48
C THR A 300 -6.18 -22.36 -12.12
N GLN A 301 -6.52 -22.52 -10.83
CA GLN A 301 -7.89 -22.35 -10.34
C GLN A 301 -7.91 -21.82 -8.90
N ILE A 302 -8.97 -21.07 -8.56
CA ILE A 302 -9.31 -20.68 -7.19
C ILE A 302 -10.80 -20.99 -6.97
N ASN A 303 -11.12 -21.86 -6.01
CA ASN A 303 -12.47 -22.35 -5.72
C ASN A 303 -13.20 -22.84 -7.00
N GLY A 304 -12.50 -23.61 -7.86
CA GLY A 304 -13.02 -24.11 -9.13
C GLY A 304 -13.11 -23.08 -10.27
N ARG A 305 -12.90 -21.80 -10.01
CA ARG A 305 -12.86 -20.74 -11.05
C ARG A 305 -11.52 -20.79 -11.78
N PRO A 306 -11.49 -20.89 -13.11
CA PRO A 306 -10.24 -20.85 -13.89
C PRO A 306 -9.52 -19.52 -13.73
N ILE A 307 -8.20 -19.58 -13.62
CA ILE A 307 -7.30 -18.42 -13.50
C ILE A 307 -6.35 -18.45 -14.69
N GLN A 308 -6.38 -17.41 -15.52
CA GLN A 308 -5.53 -17.28 -16.71
C GLN A 308 -4.51 -16.15 -16.57
N ARG A 309 -4.82 -15.12 -15.77
CA ARG A 309 -4.00 -13.92 -15.59
C ARG A 309 -4.09 -13.41 -14.14
N ILE A 310 -3.19 -12.51 -13.77
CA ILE A 310 -3.13 -11.92 -12.42
C ILE A 310 -4.46 -11.24 -12.04
N ALA A 311 -5.13 -10.55 -12.99
CA ALA A 311 -6.43 -9.94 -12.73
C ALA A 311 -7.48 -10.93 -12.23
N ASP A 312 -7.47 -12.18 -12.72
CA ASP A 312 -8.44 -13.21 -12.31
C ASP A 312 -8.24 -13.63 -10.85
N ILE A 313 -6.97 -13.64 -10.38
CA ILE A 313 -6.67 -13.85 -8.95
C ILE A 313 -7.24 -12.72 -8.10
N ARG A 314 -7.07 -11.45 -8.53
CA ARG A 314 -7.63 -10.29 -7.82
C ARG A 314 -9.16 -10.37 -7.75
N HIS A 315 -9.82 -10.73 -8.84
CA HIS A 315 -11.28 -10.95 -8.87
C HIS A 315 -11.73 -12.07 -7.93
N ALA A 316 -10.96 -13.14 -7.80
CA ALA A 316 -11.29 -14.25 -6.92
C ALA A 316 -11.07 -13.93 -5.43
N LEU A 317 -10.05 -13.12 -5.10
CA LEU A 317 -9.64 -12.84 -3.71
C LEU A 317 -10.31 -11.59 -3.12
N THR A 318 -10.51 -10.53 -3.91
CA THR A 318 -10.99 -9.23 -3.38
C THR A 318 -12.35 -9.30 -2.67
N PRO A 319 -13.33 -10.12 -3.12
CA PRO A 319 -14.60 -10.28 -2.38
C PRO A 319 -14.46 -11.07 -1.07
N LYS A 320 -13.34 -11.74 -0.83
CA LYS A 320 -13.17 -12.62 0.34
C LYS A 320 -12.78 -11.85 1.59
N VAL A 321 -13.24 -12.34 2.73
CA VAL A 321 -12.93 -11.77 4.04
C VAL A 321 -12.03 -12.71 4.84
N ALA A 322 -11.42 -12.19 5.88
CA ALA A 322 -10.64 -13.00 6.82
C ALA A 322 -11.49 -14.12 7.43
N GLY A 323 -10.90 -15.30 7.54
CA GLY A 323 -11.59 -16.53 7.96
C GLY A 323 -12.23 -17.33 6.81
N ASP A 324 -12.33 -16.77 5.60
CA ASP A 324 -12.79 -17.54 4.44
C ASP A 324 -11.75 -18.58 4.04
N SER A 325 -12.22 -19.79 3.74
CA SER A 325 -11.40 -20.86 3.18
C SER A 325 -11.29 -20.73 1.67
N LEU A 326 -10.11 -21.03 1.14
CA LEU A 326 -9.84 -21.08 -0.29
C LEU A 326 -9.31 -22.47 -0.67
N GLU A 327 -9.72 -22.94 -1.81
CA GLU A 327 -9.10 -24.06 -2.52
C GLU A 327 -8.38 -23.51 -3.75
N ILE A 328 -7.06 -23.67 -3.79
CA ILE A 328 -6.19 -23.12 -4.84
C ILE A 328 -5.55 -24.30 -5.57
N THR A 329 -5.78 -24.40 -6.87
CA THR A 329 -5.11 -25.39 -7.72
C THR A 329 -3.91 -24.75 -8.38
N VAL A 330 -2.74 -25.35 -8.22
CA VAL A 330 -1.48 -24.88 -8.79
C VAL A 330 -0.81 -25.96 -9.63
N GLN A 331 -0.01 -25.52 -10.58
CA GLN A 331 0.93 -26.36 -11.33
C GLN A 331 2.34 -25.90 -10.95
N ARG A 332 3.12 -26.79 -10.33
CA ARG A 332 4.45 -26.45 -9.78
C ARG A 332 5.55 -26.56 -10.82
N ILE A 333 5.47 -27.61 -11.64
CA ILE A 333 6.36 -27.83 -12.78
C ILE A 333 5.50 -27.97 -14.02
N GLU A 334 5.91 -27.37 -15.12
CA GLU A 334 5.18 -27.43 -16.40
C GLU A 334 5.12 -28.89 -16.88
N GLY A 335 3.90 -29.41 -17.08
CA GLY A 335 3.67 -30.82 -17.49
C GLY A 335 3.41 -31.80 -16.34
N GLU A 336 3.58 -31.42 -15.07
CA GLU A 336 3.22 -32.25 -13.91
C GLU A 336 1.75 -32.13 -13.51
N ALA A 337 1.31 -33.05 -12.65
CA ALA A 337 -0.04 -33.05 -12.11
C ALA A 337 -0.32 -31.82 -11.26
N SER A 338 -1.53 -31.27 -11.39
CA SER A 338 -1.98 -30.13 -10.58
C SER A 338 -2.11 -30.53 -9.09
N LEU A 339 -1.69 -29.64 -8.21
CA LEU A 339 -1.78 -29.77 -6.76
C LEU A 339 -2.92 -28.89 -6.23
N SER A 340 -3.86 -29.46 -5.47
CA SER A 340 -4.89 -28.70 -4.76
C SER A 340 -4.40 -28.36 -3.35
N ILE A 341 -4.43 -27.07 -3.00
CA ILE A 341 -3.98 -26.51 -1.73
C ILE A 341 -5.15 -25.81 -1.05
N ARG A 342 -5.44 -26.18 0.20
CA ARG A 342 -6.45 -25.50 1.01
C ARG A 342 -5.81 -24.57 2.01
N THR A 343 -6.37 -23.35 2.14
CA THR A 343 -5.90 -22.31 3.07
C THR A 343 -7.05 -21.51 3.62
N VAL A 344 -6.82 -20.81 4.75
CA VAL A 344 -7.77 -19.89 5.36
C VAL A 344 -7.15 -18.50 5.38
N LEU A 345 -7.87 -17.52 4.85
CA LEU A 345 -7.42 -16.13 4.76
C LEU A 345 -7.30 -15.47 6.13
N SER A 346 -6.32 -14.60 6.30
CA SER A 346 -6.07 -13.86 7.55
C SER A 346 -6.46 -12.38 7.40
N ASP A 347 -6.81 -11.72 8.49
CA ASP A 347 -7.01 -10.26 8.55
C ASP A 347 -5.69 -9.47 8.62
N LYS A 348 -4.60 -10.15 8.92
CA LYS A 348 -3.25 -9.59 9.03
C LYS A 348 -2.22 -10.57 8.48
N LEU A 349 -1.24 -10.03 7.79
CA LEU A 349 -0.05 -10.77 7.41
C LEU A 349 1.10 -10.40 8.36
N PRO A 350 1.97 -11.35 8.71
CA PRO A 350 3.20 -11.01 9.40
C PRO A 350 3.96 -9.94 8.57
N PRO A 351 4.59 -8.94 9.20
CA PRO A 351 5.33 -7.92 8.47
C PRO A 351 6.46 -8.57 7.68
N TRP A 352 6.73 -8.05 6.47
CA TRP A 352 7.92 -8.46 5.73
C TRP A 352 9.16 -8.04 6.52
N LYS A 353 10.08 -8.96 6.70
CA LYS A 353 11.35 -8.71 7.36
C LYS A 353 12.46 -9.03 6.38
N ARG A 354 13.38 -8.10 6.18
CA ARG A 354 14.56 -8.34 5.35
C ARG A 354 15.37 -9.48 5.94
N SER A 355 15.80 -10.38 5.07
CA SER A 355 16.80 -11.39 5.37
C SER A 355 18.17 -10.95 4.83
N MET A 356 19.23 -11.61 5.28
CA MET A 356 20.57 -11.41 4.78
C MET A 356 21.34 -12.72 4.69
N LEU A 357 22.36 -12.73 3.84
CA LEU A 357 23.43 -13.72 3.85
C LEU A 357 24.63 -13.25 4.68
N GLY A 358 24.77 -11.94 4.81
CA GLY A 358 25.88 -11.30 5.52
C GLY A 358 27.11 -11.09 4.64
N ILE A 359 26.92 -10.87 3.35
CA ILE A 359 27.99 -10.60 2.38
C ILE A 359 28.09 -9.09 2.17
N VAL A 360 29.26 -8.53 2.36
CA VAL A 360 29.56 -7.16 1.96
C VAL A 360 30.36 -7.21 0.66
N PRO A 361 29.81 -6.68 -0.46
CA PRO A 361 30.49 -6.75 -1.74
C PRO A 361 31.57 -5.69 -1.90
N VAL A 362 32.64 -6.03 -2.62
CA VAL A 362 33.62 -5.06 -3.13
C VAL A 362 32.91 -4.07 -4.05
N ARG A 363 33.14 -2.80 -3.87
CA ARG A 363 32.43 -1.71 -4.53
C ARG A 363 33.04 -1.25 -5.84
N GLN A 364 34.32 -1.57 -6.04
CA GLN A 364 35.02 -1.28 -7.29
C GLN A 364 34.76 -2.38 -8.31
N PRO A 365 34.57 -2.04 -9.59
CA PRO A 365 34.75 -3.01 -10.64
C PRO A 365 36.26 -3.40 -10.62
N LEU A 366 36.56 -4.60 -10.19
CA LEU A 366 37.94 -5.12 -10.25
C LEU A 366 38.43 -5.01 -11.68
N GLN A 367 39.45 -4.16 -11.88
CA GLN A 367 40.19 -4.11 -13.11
C GLN A 367 41.17 -5.31 -13.07
N THR A 368 40.85 -6.36 -13.81
CA THR A 368 41.83 -7.41 -14.08
C THR A 368 42.85 -6.85 -15.05
N ASN A 369 44.13 -6.96 -14.70
CA ASN A 369 45.27 -6.57 -15.54
C ASN A 369 45.06 -7.11 -16.97
N GLY A 370 44.47 -6.31 -17.87
CA GLY A 370 44.33 -6.58 -19.30
C GLY A 370 43.26 -7.59 -19.76
N LYS A 371 42.50 -8.25 -18.90
CA LYS A 371 41.50 -9.26 -19.26
C LYS A 371 40.13 -8.95 -18.65
N GLY A 372 39.36 -8.06 -19.26
CA GLY A 372 37.92 -7.88 -19.03
C GLY A 372 37.44 -7.67 -17.59
N LYS A 373 36.27 -7.10 -17.41
CA LYS A 373 35.62 -6.96 -16.07
C LYS A 373 35.28 -8.33 -15.50
N VAL A 374 35.61 -8.58 -14.22
CA VAL A 374 35.12 -9.76 -13.50
C VAL A 374 33.58 -9.70 -13.45
N LYS A 375 32.93 -10.67 -14.10
CA LYS A 375 31.48 -10.85 -13.99
C LYS A 375 31.20 -11.58 -12.69
N GLY A 376 30.46 -10.97 -11.76
CA GLY A 376 30.12 -11.55 -10.47
C GLY A 376 30.13 -10.53 -9.33
N VAL A 377 29.86 -11.00 -8.14
CA VAL A 377 29.94 -10.23 -6.89
C VAL A 377 31.17 -10.67 -6.12
N VAL A 378 32.15 -9.80 -6.05
CA VAL A 378 33.38 -10.07 -5.25
C VAL A 378 33.08 -9.75 -3.79
N VAL A 379 33.41 -10.68 -2.91
CA VAL A 379 33.25 -10.52 -1.47
C VAL A 379 34.36 -9.66 -0.93
N ASP A 380 34.04 -8.57 -0.25
CA ASP A 380 34.99 -7.74 0.50
C ASP A 380 35.23 -8.34 1.88
N TRP A 381 34.14 -8.52 2.63
CA TRP A 381 34.15 -9.20 3.91
C TRP A 381 32.79 -9.83 4.22
N THR A 382 32.72 -10.66 5.27
CA THR A 382 31.47 -11.28 5.73
C THR A 382 31.08 -10.76 7.11
N TRP A 383 29.79 -10.54 7.30
CA TRP A 383 29.22 -10.09 8.57
C TRP A 383 29.44 -11.17 9.65
N PRO A 384 29.92 -10.82 10.85
CA PRO A 384 30.14 -11.78 11.91
C PRO A 384 28.89 -12.57 12.27
N ASP A 385 29.05 -13.86 12.56
CA ASP A 385 27.98 -14.82 12.86
C ASP A 385 26.94 -15.01 11.76
N SER A 386 27.15 -14.47 10.57
CA SER A 386 26.25 -14.57 9.42
C SER A 386 26.26 -15.96 8.77
N PRO A 387 25.23 -16.27 7.94
CA PRO A 387 25.24 -17.48 7.11
C PRO A 387 26.47 -17.58 6.20
N ALA A 388 26.90 -16.47 5.61
CA ALA A 388 28.06 -16.44 4.72
C ALA A 388 29.38 -16.81 5.47
N GLU A 389 29.59 -16.23 6.63
CA GLU A 389 30.75 -16.55 7.45
C GLU A 389 30.75 -18.03 7.89
N LYS A 390 29.62 -18.52 8.42
CA LYS A 390 29.44 -19.93 8.82
C LYS A 390 29.61 -20.91 7.67
N ALA A 391 29.26 -20.50 6.45
CA ALA A 391 29.46 -21.29 5.25
C ALA A 391 30.90 -21.24 4.70
N GLY A 392 31.79 -20.49 5.33
CA GLY A 392 33.19 -20.37 4.95
C GLY A 392 33.43 -19.56 3.68
N ILE A 393 32.59 -18.57 3.41
CA ILE A 393 32.81 -17.59 2.34
C ILE A 393 33.90 -16.63 2.79
N GLN A 394 34.90 -16.43 1.94
CA GLN A 394 36.13 -15.67 2.28
C GLN A 394 36.17 -14.36 1.47
N PRO A 395 36.88 -13.32 1.95
CA PRO A 395 37.26 -12.18 1.14
C PRO A 395 37.89 -12.61 -0.19
N GLN A 396 37.61 -11.89 -1.28
CA GLN A 396 38.02 -12.17 -2.65
C GLN A 396 37.31 -13.36 -3.34
N ASP A 397 36.44 -14.10 -2.67
CA ASP A 397 35.55 -15.03 -3.34
C ASP A 397 34.63 -14.26 -4.31
N VAL A 398 34.33 -14.84 -5.49
CA VAL A 398 33.47 -14.22 -6.52
C VAL A 398 32.21 -15.05 -6.68
N ILE A 399 31.07 -14.48 -6.33
CA ILE A 399 29.75 -15.10 -6.54
C ILE A 399 29.35 -14.85 -7.99
N ILE A 400 29.19 -15.93 -8.76
CA ILE A 400 28.90 -15.90 -10.20
C ILE A 400 27.50 -16.43 -10.54
N GLY A 401 26.88 -17.15 -9.62
CA GLY A 401 25.53 -17.72 -9.80
C GLY A 401 24.82 -17.88 -8.46
N ALA A 402 23.49 -17.85 -8.51
CA ALA A 402 22.64 -18.13 -7.35
C ALA A 402 21.36 -18.86 -7.76
N ALA A 403 20.85 -19.74 -6.87
CA ALA A 403 19.53 -20.32 -6.93
C ALA A 403 18.86 -20.23 -5.56
N ILE A 404 17.52 -20.09 -5.54
CA ILE A 404 16.76 -19.83 -4.33
C ILE A 404 15.55 -20.77 -4.19
N GLY A 405 15.21 -21.14 -2.94
CA GLY A 405 13.94 -21.72 -2.53
C GLY A 405 13.52 -22.94 -3.34
N SER A 406 12.36 -22.87 -3.98
CA SER A 406 11.73 -23.99 -4.72
C SER A 406 12.55 -24.51 -5.89
N GLN A 407 13.44 -23.69 -6.44
CA GLN A 407 14.34 -24.13 -7.51
C GLN A 407 15.36 -25.19 -7.05
N LEU A 408 15.54 -25.36 -5.73
CA LEU A 408 16.50 -26.29 -5.13
C LEU A 408 15.97 -27.72 -4.92
N ASN A 409 14.71 -27.97 -5.21
CA ASN A 409 14.07 -29.27 -4.99
C ASN A 409 14.24 -30.26 -6.16
N ALA A 410 14.78 -29.81 -7.29
CA ALA A 410 15.14 -30.67 -8.41
C ALA A 410 16.62 -31.10 -8.30
N ASP A 411 16.93 -32.33 -8.64
CA ASP A 411 18.32 -32.84 -8.68
C ASP A 411 19.20 -32.05 -9.67
N ASP A 412 18.59 -31.36 -10.63
CA ASP A 412 19.26 -30.53 -11.63
C ASP A 412 18.66 -29.10 -11.64
N PHE A 413 19.00 -28.30 -10.61
CA PHE A 413 18.57 -26.92 -10.57
C PHE A 413 19.50 -25.99 -11.35
N SER A 414 18.92 -25.06 -12.09
CA SER A 414 19.61 -24.03 -12.86
C SER A 414 20.00 -22.85 -11.98
N LEU A 415 21.28 -22.51 -11.96
CA LEU A 415 21.79 -21.30 -11.29
C LEU A 415 21.53 -20.08 -12.19
N GLN A 416 20.91 -19.05 -11.64
CA GLN A 416 20.80 -17.76 -12.31
C GLN A 416 22.18 -17.07 -12.29
N PRO A 417 22.73 -16.62 -13.44
CA PRO A 417 23.99 -15.92 -13.46
C PRO A 417 23.90 -14.58 -12.73
N ILE A 418 24.84 -14.32 -11.85
CA ILE A 418 24.94 -13.08 -11.08
C ILE A 418 26.12 -12.29 -11.62
N ALA A 419 25.87 -11.11 -12.18
CA ALA A 419 26.87 -10.24 -12.76
C ALA A 419 27.20 -9.00 -11.91
N SER A 420 26.37 -8.68 -10.90
CA SER A 420 26.56 -7.47 -10.09
C SER A 420 25.93 -7.61 -8.68
N PRO A 421 26.39 -6.79 -7.71
CA PRO A 421 25.78 -6.71 -6.37
C PRO A 421 24.28 -6.34 -6.44
N HIS A 422 23.87 -5.51 -7.40
CA HIS A 422 22.48 -5.12 -7.58
C HIS A 422 21.57 -6.30 -7.94
N GLN A 423 22.03 -7.19 -8.83
CA GLN A 423 21.30 -8.41 -9.19
C GLN A 423 21.16 -9.36 -8.00
N LEU A 424 22.24 -9.58 -7.24
CA LEU A 424 22.18 -10.39 -6.03
C LEU A 424 21.26 -9.78 -4.98
N SER A 425 21.35 -8.46 -4.77
CA SER A 425 20.43 -7.73 -3.86
C SER A 425 18.98 -7.84 -4.28
N GLY A 426 18.67 -7.76 -5.57
CA GLY A 426 17.33 -7.94 -6.12
C GLY A 426 16.78 -9.35 -5.85
N LEU A 427 17.59 -10.37 -6.08
CA LEU A 427 17.25 -11.76 -5.83
C LEU A 427 16.98 -12.02 -4.33
N LEU A 428 17.84 -11.50 -3.45
CA LEU A 428 17.72 -11.67 -2.00
C LEU A 428 16.60 -10.80 -1.40
N GLY A 429 16.28 -9.67 -2.04
CA GLY A 429 15.32 -8.68 -1.52
C GLY A 429 13.91 -9.22 -1.30
N GLY A 430 13.49 -10.22 -2.06
CA GLY A 430 12.20 -10.90 -1.89
C GLY A 430 12.19 -12.01 -0.85
N LEU A 431 13.37 -12.45 -0.38
CA LEU A 431 13.49 -13.59 0.52
C LEU A 431 13.16 -13.24 1.96
N THR A 432 12.70 -14.24 2.67
CA THR A 432 12.50 -14.21 4.12
C THR A 432 13.63 -14.98 4.82
N SER A 433 13.82 -14.74 6.10
CA SER A 433 14.73 -15.55 6.91
C SER A 433 14.34 -17.04 6.87
N ASN A 434 15.33 -17.90 6.99
CA ASN A 434 15.24 -19.36 6.86
C ASN A 434 14.87 -19.84 5.44
N THR A 435 15.27 -19.10 4.42
CA THR A 435 15.15 -19.52 3.01
C THR A 435 16.50 -20.08 2.55
N ASP A 436 16.47 -21.25 1.94
CA ASP A 436 17.67 -21.87 1.38
C ASP A 436 18.11 -21.18 0.10
N VAL A 437 19.40 -20.93 0.00
CA VAL A 437 20.05 -20.32 -1.16
C VAL A 437 21.28 -21.18 -1.52
N VAL A 438 21.48 -21.43 -2.80
CA VAL A 438 22.73 -22.01 -3.30
C VAL A 438 23.48 -20.95 -4.07
N LEU A 439 24.71 -20.70 -3.69
CA LEU A 439 25.62 -19.79 -4.39
C LEU A 439 26.68 -20.59 -5.13
N GLU A 440 26.96 -20.20 -6.37
CA GLU A 440 28.16 -20.65 -7.08
C GLU A 440 29.25 -19.62 -6.88
N ILE A 441 30.32 -20.06 -6.24
CA ILE A 441 31.45 -19.21 -5.85
C ILE A 441 32.68 -19.69 -6.58
N ARG A 442 33.38 -18.75 -7.19
CA ARG A 442 34.69 -18.97 -7.82
C ARG A 442 35.76 -18.25 -7.05
N ASN A 443 36.83 -18.95 -6.73
CA ASN A 443 38.07 -18.36 -6.27
C ASN A 443 39.19 -18.54 -7.33
N SER A 444 40.43 -18.17 -7.03
CA SER A 444 41.53 -18.24 -7.98
C SER A 444 41.85 -19.66 -8.49
N GLN A 445 41.38 -20.69 -7.81
CA GLN A 445 41.73 -22.09 -8.11
C GLN A 445 40.53 -22.94 -8.57
N ASN A 446 39.34 -22.76 -7.98
CA ASN A 446 38.18 -23.63 -8.20
C ASN A 446 36.84 -22.89 -8.18
N SER A 447 35.81 -23.51 -8.80
CA SER A 447 34.41 -23.16 -8.60
C SER A 447 33.75 -24.17 -7.65
N ARG A 448 32.98 -23.68 -6.68
CA ARG A 448 32.26 -24.52 -5.72
C ARG A 448 30.84 -24.02 -5.52
N LYS A 449 29.89 -24.95 -5.29
CA LYS A 449 28.53 -24.60 -4.90
C LYS A 449 28.39 -24.70 -3.38
N ILE A 450 27.85 -23.66 -2.76
CA ILE A 450 27.61 -23.60 -1.32
C ILE A 450 26.14 -23.43 -1.06
N ARG A 451 25.56 -24.31 -0.25
CA ARG A 451 24.19 -24.16 0.26
C ARG A 451 24.23 -23.46 1.62
N LEU A 452 23.43 -22.45 1.79
CA LEU A 452 23.28 -21.69 3.04
C LEU A 452 21.84 -21.21 3.20
N THR A 453 21.44 -20.96 4.43
CA THR A 453 20.08 -20.52 4.77
C THR A 453 20.12 -19.06 5.23
N THR A 454 19.27 -18.21 4.68
CA THR A 454 19.23 -16.79 5.04
C THR A 454 18.92 -16.57 6.52
N ALA A 455 19.56 -15.58 7.14
CA ALA A 455 19.29 -15.13 8.51
C ALA A 455 18.45 -13.85 8.54
N PRO A 456 17.79 -13.52 9.67
CA PRO A 456 17.17 -12.22 9.85
C PRO A 456 18.21 -11.08 9.73
N PHE A 457 17.78 -9.96 9.12
CA PHE A 457 18.61 -8.75 9.09
C PHE A 457 18.87 -8.24 10.52
N PRO A 458 20.09 -7.80 10.86
CA PRO A 458 20.46 -7.42 12.22
C PRO A 458 19.66 -6.18 12.69
N GLU A 459 19.25 -6.19 13.95
CA GLU A 459 18.56 -5.05 14.55
C GLU A 459 19.53 -3.94 14.96
N LYS A 460 20.78 -4.29 15.27
CA LYS A 460 21.84 -3.36 15.70
C LYS A 460 22.98 -3.35 14.69
N PRO A 461 23.57 -2.19 14.42
CA PRO A 461 24.82 -2.12 13.66
C PRO A 461 25.96 -2.80 14.41
N LEU A 462 27.00 -3.17 13.68
CA LEU A 462 28.22 -3.67 14.29
C LEU A 462 28.90 -2.59 15.14
N ASN A 463 29.56 -3.00 16.21
CA ASN A 463 30.37 -2.09 16.99
C ASN A 463 31.68 -1.71 16.27
N SER A 464 32.18 -2.60 15.41
CA SER A 464 33.35 -2.38 14.57
C SER A 464 33.15 -3.06 13.22
N ALA A 465 33.08 -2.31 12.14
CA ALA A 465 33.19 -2.83 10.78
C ALA A 465 34.63 -2.58 10.27
N PRO A 466 35.14 -3.40 9.34
CA PRO A 466 36.39 -3.12 8.68
C PRO A 466 36.42 -1.71 8.10
N ALA A 467 37.54 -1.01 8.22
CA ALA A 467 37.76 0.27 7.58
C ALA A 467 37.90 0.06 6.06
N PHE A 468 37.44 1.02 5.28
CA PHE A 468 37.71 1.03 3.85
C PHE A 468 39.21 1.17 3.60
N GLU A 469 39.79 0.24 2.85
CA GLU A 469 41.17 0.32 2.41
C GLU A 469 41.23 0.89 1.00
N PRO A 470 41.67 2.16 0.83
CA PRO A 470 41.80 2.73 -0.50
C PRO A 470 42.92 2.03 -1.26
N THR A 471 42.67 1.76 -2.54
CA THR A 471 43.64 1.10 -3.44
C THR A 471 44.90 1.93 -3.71
N ASN A 472 44.84 3.24 -3.46
CA ASN A 472 45.96 4.17 -3.62
C ASN A 472 46.41 4.75 -2.26
N LYS A 473 47.67 4.59 -1.91
CA LYS A 473 48.26 5.06 -0.62
C LYS A 473 48.39 6.59 -0.50
N SER A 474 48.23 7.35 -1.61
CA SER A 474 48.20 8.81 -1.57
C SER A 474 46.73 9.31 -1.56
N ASN A 475 46.12 9.28 -0.42
CA ASN A 475 44.72 9.69 -0.25
C ASN A 475 44.68 11.17 0.16
N PRO A 476 44.32 12.12 -0.73
CA PRO A 476 44.12 13.49 -0.32
C PRO A 476 43.00 13.58 0.71
N PRO A 477 43.04 14.55 1.63
CA PRO A 477 42.01 14.68 2.64
C PRO A 477 40.64 15.00 1.99
N PRO A 478 39.51 14.55 2.60
CA PRO A 478 38.17 14.85 2.10
C PRO A 478 37.97 16.34 1.86
N SER A 479 37.35 16.70 0.73
CA SER A 479 37.13 18.07 0.29
C SER A 479 35.78 18.60 0.70
N VAL A 480 35.74 19.86 1.16
CA VAL A 480 34.49 20.59 1.39
C VAL A 480 34.05 21.24 0.08
N VAL A 481 32.87 20.90 -0.39
CA VAL A 481 32.31 21.41 -1.63
C VAL A 481 31.02 22.18 -1.35
N LYS A 482 30.95 23.40 -1.86
CA LYS A 482 29.75 24.22 -1.87
C LYS A 482 28.83 23.76 -3.01
N LEU A 483 27.59 23.44 -2.71
CA LEU A 483 26.58 23.02 -3.67
C LEU A 483 25.58 24.16 -3.86
N GLU A 484 25.78 24.92 -4.93
CA GLU A 484 24.89 26.02 -5.32
C GLU A 484 23.81 25.50 -6.27
N MET A 485 22.59 25.92 -6.05
CA MET A 485 21.43 25.54 -6.85
C MET A 485 20.75 26.84 -7.33
N PRO A 486 20.54 27.07 -8.64
CA PRO A 486 20.05 28.35 -9.18
C PRO A 486 18.75 28.87 -8.55
N GLU A 487 17.90 27.95 -8.09
CA GLU A 487 16.58 28.28 -7.54
C GLU A 487 16.53 28.35 -6.01
N ILE A 488 17.67 28.14 -5.33
CA ILE A 488 17.76 28.09 -3.86
C ILE A 488 18.82 29.08 -3.40
N PRO A 489 18.43 30.14 -2.70
CA PRO A 489 19.38 31.21 -2.32
C PRO A 489 20.53 30.77 -1.43
N GLU A 490 20.23 29.87 -0.46
CA GLU A 490 21.26 29.38 0.47
C GLU A 490 21.88 28.08 -0.07
N PRO A 491 23.21 28.02 -0.16
CA PRO A 491 23.92 26.83 -0.61
C PRO A 491 23.84 25.70 0.42
N SER A 492 23.82 24.47 -0.05
CA SER A 492 24.13 23.29 0.77
C SER A 492 25.61 22.97 0.68
N TRP A 493 26.10 22.11 1.58
CA TRP A 493 27.52 21.77 1.64
C TRP A 493 27.70 20.25 1.63
N ALA A 494 28.79 19.81 1.03
CA ALA A 494 29.17 18.41 1.02
C ALA A 494 30.61 18.25 1.48
N LEU A 495 30.86 17.28 2.35
CA LEU A 495 32.19 16.77 2.62
C LEU A 495 32.35 15.45 1.85
N ILE A 496 33.19 15.47 0.81
CA ILE A 496 33.31 14.38 -0.16
C ILE A 496 34.64 13.64 0.07
N PRO A 497 34.64 12.29 0.18
CA PRO A 497 35.87 11.52 0.23
C PRO A 497 36.59 11.58 -1.12
N ASP A 498 37.89 11.24 -1.12
CA ASP A 498 38.63 11.10 -2.36
C ASP A 498 38.07 9.94 -3.21
N GLN A 499 37.88 10.19 -4.49
CA GLN A 499 37.35 9.21 -5.45
C GLN A 499 38.26 9.01 -6.65
N GLN A 500 39.58 9.23 -6.50
CA GLN A 500 40.53 9.05 -7.60
C GLN A 500 40.54 7.63 -8.15
N ASP A 501 40.19 6.64 -7.32
CA ASP A 501 40.01 5.25 -7.74
C ASP A 501 38.65 4.93 -8.35
N GLY A 502 37.71 5.90 -8.37
CA GLY A 502 36.37 5.77 -8.92
C GLY A 502 35.38 4.96 -8.07
N THR A 503 35.73 4.61 -6.82
CA THR A 503 34.84 3.89 -5.89
C THR A 503 33.63 4.74 -5.50
N PRO A 504 32.39 4.24 -5.66
CA PRO A 504 31.20 4.96 -5.24
C PRO A 504 31.15 5.14 -3.72
N ALA A 505 30.87 6.35 -3.25
CA ALA A 505 30.73 6.67 -1.83
C ALA A 505 29.31 6.37 -1.31
N GLY A 506 29.19 5.98 -0.04
CA GLY A 506 27.93 6.09 0.69
C GLY A 506 27.54 7.56 0.88
N VAL A 507 26.28 7.83 1.21
CA VAL A 507 25.81 9.20 1.43
C VAL A 507 25.09 9.29 2.78
N LEU A 508 25.51 10.24 3.60
CA LEU A 508 24.81 10.64 4.81
C LEU A 508 24.25 12.05 4.64
N VAL A 509 22.93 12.19 4.55
CA VAL A 509 22.26 13.49 4.56
C VAL A 509 22.04 13.89 6.02
N PHE A 510 22.77 14.92 6.47
CA PHE A 510 22.77 15.34 7.86
C PHE A 510 22.01 16.65 8.06
N PHE A 511 21.10 16.66 9.02
CA PHE A 511 20.30 17.80 9.44
C PHE A 511 20.64 18.15 10.88
N ASP A 512 21.24 19.32 11.07
CA ASP A 512 21.48 19.82 12.41
C ASP A 512 20.25 20.59 12.95
N GLU A 513 20.37 21.22 14.09
CA GLU A 513 19.34 22.14 14.56
C GLU A 513 19.14 23.26 13.52
N PRO A 514 17.91 23.81 13.38
CA PRO A 514 17.68 24.89 12.44
C PRO A 514 18.63 26.07 12.70
N SER A 515 19.27 26.54 11.65
CA SER A 515 20.30 27.60 11.78
C SER A 515 20.27 28.63 10.68
N GLY A 516 19.36 28.48 9.69
CA GLY A 516 19.38 29.31 8.49
C GLY A 516 20.66 29.14 7.67
N ALA A 517 21.08 30.22 6.99
CA ALA A 517 22.25 30.17 6.14
C ALA A 517 23.55 29.91 6.92
N LEU A 518 24.36 28.95 6.40
CA LEU A 518 25.65 28.58 7.02
C LEU A 518 26.79 29.41 6.45
N SER A 519 27.68 29.90 7.33
CA SER A 519 28.91 30.57 6.93
C SER A 519 30.00 29.52 6.57
N GLU A 520 30.93 29.86 5.68
CA GLU A 520 32.07 29.01 5.33
C GLU A 520 32.91 28.65 6.56
N LYS A 521 33.05 29.58 7.52
CA LYS A 521 33.76 29.32 8.77
C LYS A 521 33.07 28.25 9.61
N SER A 522 31.75 28.33 9.76
CA SER A 522 30.99 27.31 10.52
C SER A 522 31.04 25.95 9.86
N VAL A 523 30.97 25.90 8.54
CA VAL A 523 31.08 24.65 7.76
C VAL A 523 32.50 24.04 7.89
N THR A 524 33.55 24.86 7.89
CA THR A 524 34.93 24.37 8.06
C THR A 524 35.13 23.72 9.43
N VAL A 525 34.58 24.34 10.48
CA VAL A 525 34.61 23.79 11.84
C VAL A 525 33.82 22.48 11.91
N TRP A 526 32.60 22.45 11.34
CA TRP A 526 31.80 21.24 11.27
C TRP A 526 32.53 20.12 10.52
N ALA A 527 33.08 20.40 9.35
CA ALA A 527 33.78 19.43 8.52
C ALA A 527 35.01 18.81 9.24
N SER A 528 35.69 19.57 10.10
CA SER A 528 36.84 19.06 10.82
C SER A 528 36.53 17.85 11.71
N GLY A 529 35.32 17.80 12.29
CA GLY A 529 34.85 16.68 13.10
C GLY A 529 34.42 15.44 12.29
N TRP A 530 34.31 15.54 10.96
CA TRP A 530 33.86 14.46 10.09
C TRP A 530 34.94 13.93 9.17
N ARG A 531 36.02 14.68 8.90
CA ARG A 531 37.05 14.35 7.88
C ARG A 531 37.60 12.94 8.01
N GLU A 532 38.00 12.54 9.21
CA GLU A 532 38.56 11.24 9.46
C GLU A 532 37.57 10.12 9.16
N ALA A 533 36.33 10.22 9.64
CA ALA A 533 35.29 9.24 9.41
C ALA A 533 34.90 9.14 7.94
N VAL A 534 34.80 10.28 7.23
CA VAL A 534 34.52 10.35 5.79
C VAL A 534 35.57 9.62 4.97
N ALA A 535 36.87 9.83 5.30
CA ALA A 535 37.98 9.13 4.66
C ALA A 535 37.98 7.63 5.00
N GLN A 536 37.79 7.30 6.27
CA GLN A 536 37.86 5.93 6.78
C GLN A 536 36.77 5.00 6.21
N TYR A 537 35.55 5.51 6.00
CA TYR A 537 34.40 4.69 5.60
C TYR A 537 33.89 5.00 4.18
N ASN A 538 34.58 5.84 3.42
CA ASN A 538 34.17 6.26 2.08
C ASN A 538 32.68 6.70 2.02
N VAL A 539 32.30 7.68 2.87
CA VAL A 539 30.94 8.20 2.99
C VAL A 539 30.94 9.71 2.77
N ALA A 540 30.27 10.19 1.76
CA ALA A 540 30.03 11.62 1.59
C ALA A 540 28.98 12.11 2.60
N VAL A 541 29.24 13.24 3.28
CA VAL A 541 28.29 13.82 4.22
C VAL A 541 27.75 15.13 3.66
N LEU A 542 26.42 15.20 3.49
CA LEU A 542 25.70 16.40 3.08
C LEU A 542 25.22 17.16 4.31
N LEU A 543 25.59 18.42 4.42
CA LEU A 543 25.04 19.36 5.41
C LEU A 543 24.09 20.30 4.71
N ILE A 544 22.81 20.19 5.02
CA ILE A 544 21.73 20.97 4.41
C ILE A 544 21.24 21.98 5.45
N PRO A 545 21.32 23.31 5.20
CA PRO A 545 20.77 24.30 6.10
C PRO A 545 19.25 24.37 5.99
N SER A 546 18.59 24.78 7.08
CA SER A 546 17.17 25.12 7.06
C SER A 546 16.95 26.48 6.38
N SER A 547 15.78 26.68 5.79
CA SER A 547 15.37 28.00 5.24
C SER A 547 14.98 29.00 6.32
N ASP A 548 14.84 28.57 7.56
CA ASP A 548 14.41 29.34 8.71
C ASP A 548 15.35 29.07 9.89
N SER A 549 15.73 30.09 10.66
CA SER A 549 16.66 29.95 11.79
C SER A 549 16.10 29.14 12.97
N ASP A 550 14.78 29.07 13.09
CA ASP A 550 14.11 28.50 14.27
C ASP A 550 13.45 27.16 14.02
N ARG A 551 13.16 26.80 12.76
CA ARG A 551 12.44 25.59 12.43
C ARG A 551 12.74 25.04 11.04
N TRP A 552 12.61 23.74 10.88
CA TRP A 552 12.54 23.05 9.59
C TRP A 552 11.15 23.21 8.98
N ARG A 553 11.08 23.55 7.69
CA ARG A 553 9.83 23.71 6.93
C ARG A 553 9.65 22.55 5.94
N GLN A 554 8.42 22.27 5.58
CA GLN A 554 8.13 21.25 4.56
C GLN A 554 8.76 21.58 3.19
N ALA A 555 8.87 22.87 2.85
CA ALA A 555 9.55 23.34 1.65
C ALA A 555 11.04 22.96 1.60
N ASP A 556 11.70 22.78 2.76
CA ASP A 556 13.10 22.35 2.80
C ASP A 556 13.30 20.92 2.26
N LEU A 557 12.23 20.10 2.17
CA LEU A 557 12.31 18.78 1.54
C LEU A 557 12.64 18.84 0.04
N GLU A 558 12.23 19.88 -0.67
CA GLU A 558 12.59 20.06 -2.08
C GLU A 558 14.09 20.35 -2.22
N ARG A 559 14.64 21.13 -1.30
CA ARG A 559 16.08 21.40 -1.22
C ARG A 559 16.87 20.11 -1.08
N VAL A 560 16.43 19.17 -0.25
CA VAL A 560 17.09 17.86 -0.07
C VAL A 560 17.24 17.12 -1.38
N GLY A 561 16.17 17.01 -2.18
CA GLY A 561 16.20 16.33 -3.47
C GLY A 561 17.19 16.98 -4.46
N LYS A 562 17.14 18.31 -4.57
CA LYS A 562 18.06 19.08 -5.43
C LYS A 562 19.51 18.95 -4.98
N THR A 563 19.77 18.96 -3.66
CA THR A 563 21.13 18.78 -3.11
C THR A 563 21.69 17.39 -3.40
N ILE A 564 20.88 16.33 -3.27
CA ILE A 564 21.31 14.97 -3.62
C ILE A 564 21.63 14.90 -5.12
N SER A 565 20.79 15.50 -5.99
CA SER A 565 21.04 15.55 -7.42
C SER A 565 22.32 16.32 -7.77
N ALA A 566 22.58 17.46 -7.11
CA ALA A 566 23.82 18.22 -7.30
C ALA A 566 25.06 17.44 -6.85
N LEU A 567 24.95 16.64 -5.76
CA LEU A 567 26.02 15.77 -5.31
C LEU A 567 26.35 14.71 -6.36
N THR A 568 25.36 14.09 -7.02
CA THR A 568 25.59 13.04 -8.02
C THR A 568 26.39 13.52 -9.24
N GLN A 569 26.39 14.82 -9.50
CA GLN A 569 27.20 15.42 -10.56
C GLN A 569 28.69 15.60 -10.15
N ARG A 570 28.98 15.57 -8.86
CA ARG A 570 30.31 15.81 -8.30
C ARG A 570 30.99 14.55 -7.75
N CYS A 571 30.18 13.56 -7.37
CA CYS A 571 30.61 12.38 -6.63
C CYS A 571 29.83 11.16 -7.13
N LYS A 572 30.52 10.05 -7.41
CA LYS A 572 29.85 8.77 -7.64
C LYS A 572 29.28 8.26 -6.33
N ILE A 573 28.00 7.98 -6.31
CA ILE A 573 27.31 7.50 -5.11
C ILE A 573 26.84 6.05 -5.27
N ASP A 574 26.82 5.34 -4.14
CA ASP A 574 26.23 4.00 -4.04
C ASP A 574 24.78 4.12 -3.56
N PRO A 575 23.78 3.82 -4.42
CA PRO A 575 22.36 3.98 -4.08
C PRO A 575 21.89 3.02 -2.98
N THR A 576 22.66 1.99 -2.65
CA THR A 576 22.35 1.05 -1.56
C THR A 576 22.76 1.58 -0.18
N ARG A 577 23.51 2.69 -0.12
CA ARG A 577 24.10 3.25 1.10
C ARG A 577 23.77 4.74 1.29
N ILE A 578 22.49 5.09 1.16
CA ILE A 578 22.00 6.45 1.41
C ILE A 578 21.25 6.46 2.74
N ALA A 579 21.70 7.27 3.68
CA ALA A 579 21.07 7.45 4.98
C ALA A 579 20.76 8.92 5.27
N PHE A 580 19.76 9.12 6.10
CA PHE A 580 19.35 10.41 6.63
C PHE A 580 19.63 10.42 8.13
N ALA A 581 20.25 11.45 8.65
CA ALA A 581 20.45 11.61 10.09
C ALA A 581 20.24 13.04 10.52
N GLY A 582 19.92 13.26 11.78
CA GLY A 582 19.84 14.62 12.29
C GLY A 582 19.69 14.67 13.80
N SER A 583 20.02 15.84 14.37
CA SER A 583 19.97 16.10 15.80
C SER A 583 18.71 16.86 16.17
N LYS A 584 18.03 16.46 17.26
CA LYS A 584 16.83 17.11 17.81
C LYS A 584 15.77 17.39 16.72
N ALA A 585 15.46 18.67 16.42
CA ALA A 585 14.51 19.03 15.36
C ALA A 585 14.94 18.50 13.98
N GLY A 586 16.25 18.53 13.67
CA GLY A 586 16.82 17.93 12.46
C GLY A 586 16.62 16.41 12.41
N GLY A 587 16.62 15.72 13.55
CA GLY A 587 16.33 14.28 13.62
C GLY A 587 14.88 13.96 13.23
N THR A 588 13.93 14.74 13.70
CA THR A 588 12.52 14.62 13.26
C THR A 588 12.37 14.93 11.77
N PHE A 589 13.11 15.93 11.28
CA PHE A 589 13.13 16.28 9.86
C PHE A 589 13.79 15.20 8.99
N ALA A 590 14.86 14.55 9.48
CA ALA A 590 15.47 13.39 8.82
C ALA A 590 14.47 12.24 8.61
N TRP A 591 13.59 11.99 9.59
CA TRP A 591 12.49 11.04 9.44
C TRP A 591 11.50 11.45 8.33
N MET A 592 11.13 12.74 8.28
CA MET A 592 10.24 13.28 7.24
C MET A 592 10.89 13.15 5.85
N GLY A 593 12.17 13.53 5.73
CA GLY A 593 12.97 13.40 4.51
C GLY A 593 13.04 11.96 4.01
N ALA A 594 13.38 11.03 4.89
CA ALA A 594 13.43 9.62 4.54
C ALA A 594 12.07 9.06 4.09
N ASN A 595 10.94 9.56 4.62
CA ASN A 595 9.61 9.18 4.14
C ASN A 595 9.27 9.81 2.79
N ARG A 596 9.77 10.99 2.48
CA ARG A 596 9.60 11.65 1.17
C ARG A 596 10.41 10.98 0.09
N PHE A 597 11.61 10.51 0.43
CA PHE A 597 12.56 9.84 -0.46
C PHE A 597 12.66 8.33 -0.15
N ASP A 598 11.51 7.69 0.03
CA ASP A 598 11.40 6.32 0.55
C ASP A 598 12.00 5.23 -0.36
N THR A 599 12.18 5.51 -1.65
CA THR A 599 12.82 4.60 -2.61
C THR A 599 14.34 4.61 -2.54
N ILE A 600 14.96 5.67 -2.01
CA ILE A 600 16.43 5.80 -1.93
C ILE A 600 16.96 5.75 -0.50
N ALA A 601 16.17 6.17 0.49
CA ALA A 601 16.59 6.17 1.90
C ALA A 601 16.68 4.73 2.44
N ARG A 602 17.89 4.26 2.74
CA ARG A 602 18.17 2.93 3.31
C ARG A 602 18.38 2.95 4.80
N GLY A 603 18.66 4.11 5.37
CA GLY A 603 18.85 4.30 6.79
C GLY A 603 18.29 5.62 7.30
N VAL A 604 17.86 5.66 8.56
CA VAL A 604 17.47 6.88 9.28
C VAL A 604 18.03 6.85 10.70
N CYS A 605 18.75 7.88 11.11
CA CYS A 605 19.21 8.03 12.48
C CYS A 605 18.63 9.31 13.12
N LEU A 606 17.85 9.12 14.17
CA LEU A 606 17.28 10.19 14.98
C LEU A 606 18.16 10.39 16.21
N ILE A 607 18.88 11.52 16.30
CA ILE A 607 19.81 11.79 17.39
C ILE A 607 19.12 12.70 18.40
N ASN A 608 18.91 12.20 19.62
CA ASN A 608 18.16 12.89 20.67
C ASN A 608 16.79 13.43 20.14
N ALA A 609 16.13 12.63 19.28
CA ALA A 609 14.91 12.99 18.59
C ALA A 609 13.92 11.83 18.56
N THR A 610 12.65 12.13 18.41
CA THR A 610 11.56 11.14 18.37
C THR A 610 10.75 11.23 17.09
N ILE A 611 10.09 10.15 16.73
CA ILE A 611 9.08 10.13 15.69
C ILE A 611 7.77 10.67 16.29
N PRO A 612 7.06 11.61 15.64
CA PRO A 612 5.79 12.09 16.13
C PRO A 612 4.82 10.93 16.43
N GLN A 613 4.12 10.97 17.56
CA GLN A 613 3.26 9.86 18.00
C GLN A 613 2.18 9.47 16.98
N ARG A 614 1.64 10.46 16.26
CA ARG A 614 0.63 10.26 15.21
C ARG A 614 1.23 9.95 13.83
N ALA A 615 2.57 9.87 13.71
CA ALA A 615 3.19 9.52 12.44
C ALA A 615 2.80 8.10 12.02
N ARG A 616 2.34 7.98 10.78
CA ARG A 616 2.05 6.67 10.18
C ARG A 616 3.38 5.96 9.90
N ILE A 617 3.59 4.83 10.53
CA ILE A 617 4.69 3.91 10.21
C ILE A 617 4.18 3.00 9.09
N ARG A 618 4.86 3.05 7.94
CA ARG A 618 4.59 2.13 6.83
C ARG A 618 5.29 0.81 7.08
N GLU A 619 4.65 -0.29 6.71
CA GLU A 619 5.29 -1.60 6.72
C GLU A 619 6.51 -1.62 5.80
N ALA A 620 7.53 -2.35 6.22
CA ALA A 620 8.70 -2.61 5.39
C ALA A 620 8.29 -3.44 4.17
N SER A 621 8.94 -3.17 3.04
CA SER A 621 8.81 -3.95 1.81
C SER A 621 10.18 -4.01 1.12
N PRO A 622 10.40 -4.92 0.16
CA PRO A 622 11.67 -5.00 -0.57
C PRO A 622 12.11 -3.65 -1.16
N ASP A 623 11.14 -2.87 -1.68
CA ASP A 623 11.42 -1.58 -2.33
C ASP A 623 11.70 -0.45 -1.33
N ARG A 624 11.21 -0.59 -0.10
CA ARG A 624 11.19 0.47 0.94
C ARG A 624 11.78 -0.01 2.25
N PHE A 625 12.88 -0.71 2.18
CA PHE A 625 13.61 -1.15 3.36
C PHE A 625 14.40 0.00 3.96
N ARG A 626 14.35 0.15 5.28
CA ARG A 626 15.15 1.12 6.06
C ARG A 626 15.63 0.51 7.36
N TRP A 627 16.82 0.92 7.76
CA TRP A 627 17.35 0.65 9.10
C TRP A 627 17.24 1.90 9.95
N VAL A 628 16.52 1.85 11.07
CA VAL A 628 16.26 3.01 11.92
C VAL A 628 17.07 2.94 13.20
N LEU A 629 17.83 4.00 13.47
CA LEU A 629 18.58 4.15 14.71
C LEU A 629 18.04 5.33 15.54
N PHE A 630 17.96 5.12 16.83
CA PHE A 630 17.73 6.17 17.82
C PHE A 630 19.05 6.45 18.51
N GLY A 631 19.76 7.50 18.08
CA GLY A 631 21.07 7.88 18.60
C GLY A 631 20.93 8.65 19.91
N THR A 632 21.77 8.33 20.89
CA THR A 632 21.89 9.09 22.12
C THR A 632 23.32 9.60 22.27
N THR A 633 23.46 10.90 22.64
CA THR A 633 24.76 11.50 22.92
C THR A 633 25.03 11.51 24.41
N SER A 634 26.32 11.53 24.79
CA SER A 634 26.72 11.56 26.21
C SER A 634 26.43 12.90 26.91
N THR A 635 26.15 13.93 26.13
CA THR A 635 25.91 15.30 26.64
C THR A 635 24.49 15.51 27.20
N GLU A 636 23.53 14.65 26.82
CA GLU A 636 22.14 14.76 27.30
C GLU A 636 21.73 13.52 28.10
N LYS A 637 21.39 13.70 29.38
CA LYS A 637 20.79 12.64 30.18
C LYS A 637 19.34 12.44 29.72
N MET A 638 19.05 11.27 29.19
CA MET A 638 17.72 10.90 28.75
C MET A 638 16.80 10.71 29.96
N THR A 639 15.62 11.39 29.95
CA THR A 639 14.61 11.15 30.99
C THR A 639 13.95 9.78 30.82
N LYS A 640 13.32 9.28 31.89
CA LYS A 640 12.61 7.98 31.84
C LYS A 640 11.51 8.00 30.78
N GLU A 641 10.80 9.13 30.63
CA GLU A 641 9.71 9.32 29.67
C GLU A 641 10.21 9.19 28.22
N VAL A 642 11.32 9.87 27.89
CA VAL A 642 11.94 9.80 26.55
C VAL A 642 12.43 8.39 26.25
N SER A 643 13.02 7.71 27.25
CA SER A 643 13.44 6.31 27.10
C SER A 643 12.27 5.38 26.81
N GLN A 644 11.16 5.53 27.54
CA GLN A 644 9.94 4.77 27.28
C GLN A 644 9.36 5.04 25.90
N GLN A 645 9.34 6.31 25.47
CA GLN A 645 8.87 6.70 24.14
C GLN A 645 9.75 6.07 23.03
N TYR A 646 11.07 6.00 23.22
CA TYR A 646 11.97 5.31 22.28
C TYR A 646 11.61 3.83 22.19
N GLN A 647 11.46 3.14 23.32
CA GLN A 647 11.15 1.71 23.34
C GLN A 647 9.78 1.42 22.67
N GLN A 648 8.77 2.24 22.93
CA GLN A 648 7.47 2.11 22.27
C GLN A 648 7.56 2.31 20.76
N THR A 649 8.33 3.32 20.32
CA THR A 649 8.51 3.61 18.89
C THR A 649 9.33 2.51 18.20
N ILE A 650 10.38 2.00 18.83
CA ILE A 650 11.17 0.87 18.34
C ILE A 650 10.28 -0.36 18.18
N LYS A 651 9.43 -0.65 19.17
CA LYS A 651 8.48 -1.75 19.08
C LYS A 651 7.53 -1.58 17.88
N ARG A 652 6.93 -0.40 17.71
CA ARG A 652 6.04 -0.11 16.57
C ARG A 652 6.74 -0.28 15.21
N LEU A 653 8.00 0.13 15.10
CA LEU A 653 8.81 -0.05 13.88
C LEU A 653 9.08 -1.53 13.60
N ARG A 654 9.48 -2.30 14.63
CA ARG A 654 9.73 -3.75 14.51
C ARG A 654 8.46 -4.52 14.19
N ASP A 655 7.33 -4.11 14.76
CA ASP A 655 6.01 -4.67 14.44
C ASP A 655 5.60 -4.38 12.99
N ALA A 656 6.18 -3.35 12.37
CA ALA A 656 6.02 -3.04 10.94
C ALA A 656 7.14 -3.66 10.05
N GLY A 657 8.00 -4.52 10.61
CA GLY A 657 9.10 -5.18 9.89
C GLY A 657 10.34 -4.30 9.66
N VAL A 658 10.37 -3.09 10.23
CA VAL A 658 11.50 -2.16 10.13
C VAL A 658 12.50 -2.45 11.25
N PRO A 659 13.76 -2.85 10.95
CA PRO A 659 14.77 -3.02 11.97
C PRO A 659 15.06 -1.68 12.64
N ALA A 660 14.96 -1.65 13.97
CA ALA A 660 15.14 -0.44 14.74
C ALA A 660 15.84 -0.72 16.07
N SER A 661 16.78 0.15 16.46
CA SER A 661 17.47 0.03 17.75
C SER A 661 17.91 1.38 18.29
N GLN A 662 18.16 1.41 19.58
CA GLN A 662 18.83 2.52 20.26
C GLN A 662 20.32 2.26 20.31
N VAL A 663 21.12 3.30 19.98
CA VAL A 663 22.59 3.22 19.95
C VAL A 663 23.22 4.43 20.64
N PRO A 664 24.25 4.21 21.46
CA PRO A 664 25.03 5.32 22.04
C PRO A 664 26.02 5.84 20.97
N LEU A 665 25.91 7.10 20.61
CA LEU A 665 26.78 7.73 19.61
C LEU A 665 28.03 8.38 20.23
N GLY A 666 28.01 8.67 21.53
CA GLY A 666 29.14 9.29 22.22
C GLY A 666 29.23 10.80 21.97
N ASN A 667 30.46 11.31 21.90
CA ASN A 667 30.78 12.71 21.57
C ASN A 667 30.79 12.94 20.05
N ASP A 668 31.07 14.16 19.59
CA ASP A 668 30.98 14.53 18.18
C ASP A 668 31.89 13.73 17.25
N SER A 669 33.12 13.48 17.63
CA SER A 669 34.06 12.68 16.83
C SER A 669 33.65 11.19 16.76
N THR A 670 33.25 10.63 17.88
CA THR A 670 32.76 9.25 17.95
C THR A 670 31.42 9.11 17.19
N ARG A 671 30.55 10.14 17.22
CA ARG A 671 29.30 10.20 16.47
C ARG A 671 29.54 10.11 14.96
N ALA A 672 30.47 10.93 14.45
CA ALA A 672 30.82 10.92 13.03
C ALA A 672 31.27 9.54 12.56
N SER A 673 32.19 8.92 13.30
CA SER A 673 32.70 7.58 13.00
C SER A 673 31.59 6.52 13.02
N LYS A 674 30.77 6.47 14.06
CA LYS A 674 29.65 5.51 14.16
C LYS A 674 28.60 5.67 13.07
N LEU A 675 28.28 6.90 12.68
CA LEU A 675 27.31 7.16 11.61
C LEU A 675 27.86 6.75 10.24
N CYS A 676 29.13 7.08 9.93
CA CYS A 676 29.75 6.67 8.67
C CYS A 676 29.90 5.14 8.61
N GLN A 677 30.32 4.49 9.68
CA GLN A 677 30.38 3.04 9.80
C GLN A 677 29.00 2.37 9.60
N TRP A 678 27.95 2.96 10.17
CA TRP A 678 26.59 2.46 9.96
C TRP A 678 26.13 2.60 8.50
N VAL A 679 26.41 3.75 7.85
CA VAL A 679 26.12 3.95 6.41
C VAL A 679 26.84 2.89 5.58
N GLU A 680 28.08 2.56 5.94
CA GLU A 680 28.85 1.49 5.34
C GLU A 680 28.11 0.15 5.40
N SER A 681 27.55 -0.19 6.54
CA SER A 681 26.86 -1.46 6.78
C SER A 681 25.48 -1.57 6.12
N LEU A 682 24.91 -0.48 5.57
CA LEU A 682 23.63 -0.53 4.85
C LEU A 682 23.69 -1.37 3.57
N GLY A 683 24.87 -1.51 2.95
CA GLY A 683 25.08 -2.28 1.72
C GLY A 683 25.25 -3.79 1.92
N VAL A 684 25.05 -4.34 3.12
CA VAL A 684 25.13 -5.79 3.38
C VAL A 684 24.02 -6.54 2.63
N LEU A 685 24.39 -7.66 1.99
CA LEU A 685 23.52 -8.54 1.21
C LEU A 685 23.11 -9.78 1.99
#